data_6977700efd309d18d616833ca718e804
#
_entry.id   6977700efd309d18d616833ca718e804
#
_cell.length_a   1.000
_cell.length_b   1.000
_cell.length_c   1.000
_cell.angle_alpha   90.00
_cell.angle_beta   90.00
_cell.angle_gamma   90.00
#
_symmetry.space_group_name_H-M   'P 1'
#
loop_
_entity.id
_entity.type
_entity.pdbx_description
1 polymer ?
#
loop_
_entity_poly.entity_id
_entity_poly.type
_entity_poly.pdbx_seq_one_letter_code
_entity_poly.pdbx_strand_id
1 'polypeptide(L)'
;KWKNIRVARLTVNGSGCTGTLTIGKISVVGNKWTQEKSNNLSTSEIFSIGRDNPKYVSLLSDPNYRSLYDIDSNTIKDEQALGIYYESNTSNNEFFAKATYSSGFDISIYEKFKFFLYVYESSAISSNETYFIMRIGGDENNYYQYSVPITKDMEKKWNYITINQTGYGANAEWTTDDPNATITKVGEPSLQKIAFIETGVKTQQADIGEIWVNEIHVTDAKSKDGNAWKADFNINWSGTNTIGEIDIDVHRKSIDKNFETFAPGTYDRDYLEDTASLKFKGVDIEGTKVLPITASLTKTKVVTPLALQNTSDQVSVLDEGKVVSYTGKASTILSAGTDLPKFTIEYNRFIKDTENLERLEDKETVSANMVYLNPIDVKVLPTSIVGDYKISNSLYKVYPTEHIQDSNNFLDLDTMRKYMEVDDFLTLEKTETYSLKTPFSFFDKIIFSPAYVLTRVNEKNKEYFKNEEIFYDKSLNQDVGASLNFQVTKWFQPNIIYSLKNIETYDLTYSSTSAINVYPGQKKAIDRTGTTEFTWNLQAKDISASKYLKSLTFTTSYRIQDSDSYTNVEKDFSSIGLSVDKLWIRGNELKEIQPVYSTNSYTVKTIMNRDDRRVIGRYNPFEAFDLKGKFMPIRTMSLSFTFTDGQEQSYNTGTTKDSYTRTWPDILIGMSRFEKLFGSSWMSDTQLNLKYNSKTTIVEGVSYGDSLMYGGDYKLKILKKYDLLFSADVTTAQETDKEKNSLIQEGKTTNWAIQTATNVKQWRFSVRYDNAQTWTKNSEGKLATQTFSNAVTAQAKSDLVFPTGINLPLIGNVPLKNRLIFDSSAFYNTQSSAVNVEDDNYQNFGFKIAADYEISKNFRCTLGTNFSRYLFTYVSEQNYSVIELVSKLTIQF
;
A
#
# COMPACT_ATOMS: atom_id res chain seq x y z
N LYS A 1 21.04 21.29 -6.39
CA LYS A 1 21.57 22.64 -6.07
C LYS A 1 20.49 23.56 -5.51
N TRP A 2 19.24 23.51 -5.97
CA TRP A 2 18.14 24.39 -5.54
C TRP A 2 17.69 24.16 -4.08
N LYS A 3 17.82 22.95 -3.53
CA LYS A 3 17.51 22.65 -2.10
C LYS A 3 18.34 23.47 -1.09
N ASN A 4 19.42 24.10 -1.53
CA ASN A 4 20.32 24.85 -0.67
C ASN A 4 20.16 26.38 -0.77
N ILE A 5 19.23 26.88 -1.59
CA ILE A 5 18.95 28.32 -1.70
C ILE A 5 18.03 28.72 -0.57
N ARG A 6 18.54 29.51 0.37
CA ARG A 6 17.77 30.00 1.52
C ARG A 6 17.24 31.42 1.35
N VAL A 7 17.80 32.18 0.42
CA VAL A 7 17.44 33.59 0.22
C VAL A 7 17.55 33.92 -1.27
N ALA A 8 16.50 34.55 -1.81
CA ALA A 8 16.53 35.24 -3.09
C ALA A 8 16.44 36.75 -2.81
N ARG A 9 17.36 37.57 -3.38
CA ARG A 9 17.38 39.01 -3.21
C ARG A 9 17.12 39.68 -4.56
N LEU A 10 16.11 40.53 -4.58
CA LEU A 10 15.91 41.47 -5.68
C LEU A 10 16.49 42.86 -5.25
N THR A 11 17.39 43.38 -6.02
CA THR A 11 17.98 44.70 -5.74
C THR A 11 17.64 45.65 -6.90
N VAL A 12 16.98 46.76 -6.58
CA VAL A 12 16.76 47.87 -7.55
C VAL A 12 17.84 48.89 -7.28
N ASN A 13 18.68 49.14 -8.27
CA ASN A 13 19.77 50.09 -8.17
C ASN A 13 19.49 51.32 -9.06
N GLY A 14 19.37 52.51 -8.46
CA GLY A 14 19.13 53.72 -9.17
C GLY A 14 19.30 54.95 -8.26
N SER A 15 20.20 55.88 -8.59
CA SER A 15 20.33 57.15 -7.87
C SER A 15 19.28 58.13 -8.38
N GLY A 16 18.32 58.51 -7.51
CA GLY A 16 17.32 59.55 -7.80
C GLY A 16 16.03 59.02 -8.47
N CYS A 17 15.80 57.74 -8.55
CA CYS A 17 14.54 57.18 -9.06
C CYS A 17 13.48 57.08 -7.94
N THR A 18 12.36 57.75 -8.12
CA THR A 18 11.13 57.54 -7.37
C THR A 18 10.14 56.75 -8.23
N GLY A 19 9.78 55.54 -7.83
CA GLY A 19 8.81 54.69 -8.54
C GLY A 19 8.33 53.55 -7.66
N THR A 20 7.21 52.97 -8.04
CA THR A 20 6.64 51.78 -7.38
C THR A 20 6.96 50.55 -8.23
N LEU A 21 7.65 49.58 -7.64
CA LEU A 21 7.85 48.24 -8.24
C LEU A 21 6.79 47.30 -7.66
N THR A 22 5.91 46.83 -8.51
CA THR A 22 4.92 45.82 -8.13
C THR A 22 5.36 44.46 -8.66
N ILE A 23 5.56 43.49 -7.77
CA ILE A 23 5.93 42.11 -8.10
C ILE A 23 4.68 41.26 -7.93
N GLY A 24 4.11 40.79 -9.03
CA GLY A 24 2.89 39.97 -9.03
C GLY A 24 3.13 38.52 -8.60
N LYS A 25 4.28 37.95 -8.99
CA LYS A 25 4.63 36.57 -8.66
C LYS A 25 6.13 36.35 -8.77
N ILE A 26 6.72 35.66 -7.83
CA ILE A 26 8.08 35.10 -7.96
C ILE A 26 7.95 33.59 -7.89
N SER A 27 8.26 32.89 -8.97
CA SER A 27 8.28 31.44 -9.01
C SER A 27 9.68 30.93 -9.37
N VAL A 28 10.10 29.86 -8.70
CA VAL A 28 11.32 29.14 -9.07
C VAL A 28 10.88 27.98 -9.97
N VAL A 29 11.13 28.12 -11.26
CA VAL A 29 10.82 27.06 -12.25
C VAL A 29 12.08 26.25 -12.47
N GLY A 30 12.06 24.95 -12.17
CA GLY A 30 13.13 24.02 -12.54
C GLY A 30 13.02 23.71 -14.03
N ASN A 31 13.93 24.20 -14.87
CA ASN A 31 14.03 23.80 -16.26
C ASN A 31 14.90 22.54 -16.36
N LYS A 32 14.34 21.44 -16.88
CA LYS A 32 15.09 20.23 -17.20
C LYS A 32 15.92 20.34 -18.49
N TRP A 33 15.71 21.41 -19.26
CA TRP A 33 16.36 21.65 -20.53
C TRP A 33 17.68 22.41 -20.32
N THR A 34 18.75 21.93 -20.96
CA THR A 34 20.05 22.61 -21.05
C THR A 34 20.24 23.15 -22.45
N GLN A 35 20.86 24.32 -22.53
CA GLN A 35 21.13 24.95 -23.80
C GLN A 35 22.40 24.40 -24.44
N GLU A 36 22.33 24.00 -25.71
CA GLU A 36 23.45 23.58 -26.53
C GLU A 36 23.50 24.39 -27.82
N LYS A 37 24.69 24.75 -28.27
CA LYS A 37 24.94 25.46 -29.54
C LYS A 37 26.25 25.03 -30.19
N SER A 38 26.28 24.97 -31.50
CA SER A 38 27.46 24.54 -32.27
C SER A 38 28.53 25.62 -32.45
N ASN A 39 28.22 26.90 -32.22
CA ASN A 39 29.14 28.02 -32.46
C ASN A 39 29.05 29.08 -31.35
N ASN A 40 30.21 29.49 -30.83
CA ASN A 40 30.30 30.50 -29.77
C ASN A 40 30.05 31.95 -30.29
N LEU A 41 30.07 32.18 -31.60
CA LEU A 41 29.77 33.50 -32.20
C LEU A 41 28.27 33.73 -32.39
N SER A 42 27.43 32.74 -32.16
CA SER A 42 25.97 32.78 -32.28
C SER A 42 25.33 32.96 -30.89
N THR A 43 24.20 33.65 -30.87
CA THR A 43 23.41 33.85 -29.63
C THR A 43 22.22 32.90 -29.63
N SER A 44 21.94 32.28 -28.50
CA SER A 44 20.69 31.57 -28.30
C SER A 44 20.27 31.65 -26.84
N GLU A 45 18.97 31.56 -26.59
CA GLU A 45 18.37 31.57 -25.28
C GLU A 45 17.25 30.54 -25.23
N ILE A 46 17.23 29.74 -24.18
CA ILE A 46 16.08 28.87 -23.88
C ILE A 46 15.31 29.43 -22.70
N PHE A 47 14.00 29.49 -22.81
CA PHE A 47 13.13 30.08 -21.80
C PHE A 47 11.80 29.31 -21.73
N SER A 48 11.05 29.54 -20.67
CA SER A 48 9.68 29.07 -20.56
C SER A 48 8.73 30.21 -20.91
N ILE A 49 7.76 29.93 -21.76
CA ILE A 49 6.72 30.89 -22.14
C ILE A 49 5.35 30.25 -21.94
N GLY A 50 4.43 30.97 -21.34
CA GLY A 50 3.10 30.51 -21.04
C GLY A 50 2.06 31.61 -21.09
N ARG A 51 0.85 31.33 -20.62
CA ARG A 51 -0.31 32.23 -20.68
C ARG A 51 -0.11 33.56 -19.96
N ASP A 52 0.86 33.62 -19.03
CA ASP A 52 1.23 34.87 -18.36
C ASP A 52 1.98 35.86 -19.29
N ASN A 53 2.48 35.37 -20.43
CA ASN A 53 3.18 36.19 -21.40
C ASN A 53 2.20 36.65 -22.50
N PRO A 54 2.04 37.96 -22.75
CA PRO A 54 1.10 38.45 -23.76
C PRO A 54 1.43 38.02 -25.20
N LYS A 55 2.65 37.55 -25.48
CA LYS A 55 3.03 37.01 -26.80
C LYS A 55 2.51 35.58 -27.01
N TYR A 56 2.22 34.86 -25.92
CA TYR A 56 1.86 33.43 -25.96
C TYR A 56 0.47 33.22 -26.56
N VAL A 57 0.39 32.32 -27.51
CA VAL A 57 -0.87 31.89 -28.13
C VAL A 57 -1.29 30.59 -27.46
N SER A 58 -2.42 30.60 -26.74
CA SER A 58 -2.90 29.45 -26.00
C SER A 58 -3.36 28.30 -26.93
N LEU A 59 -3.04 27.07 -26.57
CA LEU A 59 -3.49 25.84 -27.23
C LEU A 59 -4.89 25.39 -26.78
N LEU A 60 -5.52 26.05 -25.79
CA LEU A 60 -6.83 25.65 -25.27
C LEU A 60 -7.96 25.56 -26.29
N SER A 61 -7.83 26.26 -27.43
CA SER A 61 -8.78 26.19 -28.56
C SER A 61 -8.44 25.12 -29.58
N ASP A 62 -7.26 24.50 -29.51
CA ASP A 62 -6.84 23.47 -30.47
C ASP A 62 -7.50 22.13 -30.12
N PRO A 63 -8.21 21.46 -31.07
CA PRO A 63 -8.87 20.18 -30.82
C PRO A 63 -7.91 19.06 -30.42
N ASN A 64 -6.68 19.02 -30.95
CA ASN A 64 -5.72 17.99 -30.61
C ASN A 64 -5.19 18.17 -29.18
N TYR A 65 -4.96 19.43 -28.77
CA TYR A 65 -4.57 19.74 -27.39
C TYR A 65 -5.71 19.40 -26.42
N ARG A 66 -6.97 19.72 -26.78
CA ARG A 66 -8.13 19.42 -25.94
C ARG A 66 -8.34 17.92 -25.75
N SER A 67 -7.99 17.11 -26.74
CA SER A 67 -8.08 15.65 -26.62
C SER A 67 -7.04 15.03 -25.68
N LEU A 68 -5.95 15.76 -25.36
CA LEU A 68 -4.93 15.29 -24.40
C LEU A 68 -5.30 15.56 -22.94
N TYR A 69 -6.26 16.46 -22.70
CA TYR A 69 -6.65 16.91 -21.37
C TYR A 69 -8.16 17.03 -21.27
N ASP A 70 -8.71 16.61 -20.15
CA ASP A 70 -10.09 16.87 -19.81
C ASP A 70 -10.27 18.35 -19.41
N ILE A 71 -10.56 19.19 -20.41
CA ILE A 71 -10.69 20.64 -20.24
C ILE A 71 -12.03 21.02 -19.57
N ASP A 72 -12.96 20.11 -19.44
CA ASP A 72 -14.24 20.33 -18.75
C ASP A 72 -14.10 20.27 -17.21
N SER A 73 -12.97 19.77 -16.69
CA SER A 73 -12.62 19.97 -15.30
C SER A 73 -12.19 21.45 -15.10
N ASN A 74 -12.83 22.14 -14.14
CA ASN A 74 -12.60 23.56 -13.81
C ASN A 74 -11.17 23.91 -13.37
N THR A 75 -10.17 23.06 -13.60
CA THR A 75 -8.74 23.30 -13.39
C THR A 75 -8.14 23.89 -14.64
N ILE A 76 -7.94 25.20 -14.62
CA ILE A 76 -7.13 25.88 -15.63
C ILE A 76 -5.70 25.39 -15.45
N LYS A 77 -5.23 24.52 -16.35
CA LYS A 77 -3.83 24.08 -16.37
C LYS A 77 -2.92 25.27 -16.68
N ASP A 78 -1.79 25.38 -15.99
CA ASP A 78 -0.72 26.32 -16.31
C ASP A 78 -0.03 25.85 -17.59
N GLU A 79 -0.51 26.39 -18.72
CA GLU A 79 0.02 26.06 -20.02
C GLU A 79 1.36 26.73 -20.23
N GLN A 80 2.43 25.96 -20.46
CA GLN A 80 3.80 26.42 -20.66
C GLN A 80 4.47 25.68 -21.80
N ALA A 81 5.17 26.44 -22.65
CA ALA A 81 5.96 25.93 -23.75
C ALA A 81 7.47 26.21 -23.54
N LEU A 82 8.32 25.39 -24.13
CA LEU A 82 9.73 25.63 -24.26
C LEU A 82 9.96 26.63 -25.38
N GLY A 83 10.46 27.83 -25.08
CA GLY A 83 10.88 28.84 -26.07
C GLY A 83 12.37 28.70 -26.38
N ILE A 84 12.70 28.84 -27.64
CA ILE A 84 14.07 28.85 -28.15
C ILE A 84 14.21 30.10 -29.03
N TYR A 85 14.98 31.08 -28.56
CA TYR A 85 15.42 32.20 -29.35
C TYR A 85 16.81 31.90 -29.90
N TYR A 86 17.05 32.25 -31.16
CA TYR A 86 18.35 32.07 -31.83
C TYR A 86 18.68 33.24 -32.73
N GLU A 87 19.98 33.56 -32.80
CA GLU A 87 20.57 34.55 -33.68
C GLU A 87 21.84 33.94 -34.30
N SER A 88 21.80 33.67 -35.59
CA SER A 88 22.88 33.10 -36.37
C SER A 88 23.37 34.10 -37.39
N ASN A 89 24.61 34.56 -37.26
CA ASN A 89 25.24 35.49 -38.19
C ASN A 89 26.03 34.75 -39.32
N THR A 90 26.09 33.44 -39.26
CA THR A 90 26.82 32.59 -40.16
C THR A 90 25.99 31.38 -40.59
N SER A 91 26.44 30.65 -41.63
CA SER A 91 25.81 29.43 -42.09
C SER A 91 26.14 28.22 -41.20
N ASN A 92 25.26 27.19 -41.21
CA ASN A 92 25.43 25.88 -40.55
C ASN A 92 25.58 25.95 -39.04
N ASN A 93 24.71 26.68 -38.37
CA ASN A 93 24.65 26.70 -36.92
C ASN A 93 23.49 25.87 -36.41
N GLU A 94 23.71 25.21 -35.28
CA GLU A 94 22.69 24.43 -34.55
C GLU A 94 22.46 25.03 -33.16
N PHE A 95 21.18 25.16 -32.76
CA PHE A 95 20.73 25.72 -31.50
C PHE A 95 19.71 24.76 -30.87
N PHE A 96 20.08 24.13 -29.78
CA PHE A 96 19.25 23.11 -29.13
C PHE A 96 18.97 23.39 -27.68
N ALA A 97 17.78 22.96 -27.27
CA ALA A 97 17.45 22.63 -25.89
C ALA A 97 17.50 21.10 -25.74
N LYS A 98 18.26 20.61 -24.77
CA LYS A 98 18.49 19.20 -24.49
C LYS A 98 17.98 18.84 -23.10
N ALA A 99 17.13 17.83 -23.02
CA ALA A 99 16.73 17.19 -21.78
C ALA A 99 17.38 15.81 -21.69
N THR A 100 18.01 15.50 -20.55
CA THR A 100 18.68 14.21 -20.30
C THR A 100 17.95 13.43 -19.22
N TYR A 101 17.87 12.12 -19.40
CA TYR A 101 17.18 11.17 -18.54
C TYR A 101 18.19 10.08 -18.12
N SER A 102 18.57 10.06 -16.86
CA SER A 102 19.62 9.16 -16.36
C SER A 102 19.28 7.67 -16.46
N SER A 103 17.99 7.33 -16.32
CA SER A 103 17.50 5.95 -16.43
C SER A 103 17.08 5.58 -17.86
N GLY A 104 16.85 6.57 -18.72
CA GLY A 104 16.24 6.35 -20.02
C GLY A 104 14.78 5.91 -19.93
N PHE A 105 14.07 5.82 -21.08
CA PHE A 105 12.69 5.32 -21.13
C PHE A 105 12.39 4.67 -22.50
N ASP A 106 11.38 3.79 -22.50
CA ASP A 106 10.98 3.01 -23.65
C ASP A 106 9.74 3.62 -24.32
N ILE A 107 9.87 4.03 -25.58
CA ILE A 107 8.75 4.49 -26.42
C ILE A 107 8.46 3.53 -27.58
N SER A 108 9.15 2.40 -27.65
CA SER A 108 9.05 1.44 -28.75
C SER A 108 7.68 0.77 -28.90
N ILE A 109 6.83 0.92 -27.88
CA ILE A 109 5.47 0.34 -27.84
C ILE A 109 4.40 1.26 -28.43
N TYR A 110 4.73 2.49 -28.78
CA TYR A 110 3.78 3.45 -29.34
C TYR A 110 3.90 3.51 -30.87
N GLU A 111 2.85 4.01 -31.52
CA GLU A 111 2.85 4.17 -33.00
C GLU A 111 3.23 5.58 -33.43
N LYS A 112 3.05 6.55 -32.55
CA LYS A 112 3.27 7.95 -32.89
C LYS A 112 3.96 8.71 -31.79
N PHE A 113 4.90 9.56 -32.17
CA PHE A 113 5.53 10.58 -31.35
C PHE A 113 5.06 11.94 -31.83
N LYS A 114 4.53 12.75 -30.94
CA LYS A 114 3.82 13.98 -31.29
C LYS A 114 4.26 15.15 -30.44
N PHE A 115 4.13 16.37 -30.97
CA PHE A 115 4.35 17.62 -30.24
C PHE A 115 3.73 18.80 -31.01
N PHE A 116 3.60 19.94 -30.31
CA PHE A 116 3.20 21.20 -30.93
C PHE A 116 4.42 22.07 -31.15
N LEU A 117 4.53 22.61 -32.37
CA LEU A 117 5.57 23.55 -32.78
C LEU A 117 4.93 24.89 -33.16
N TYR A 118 5.35 25.98 -32.54
CA TYR A 118 4.97 27.34 -32.91
C TYR A 118 6.19 28.08 -33.43
N VAL A 119 6.12 28.58 -34.62
CA VAL A 119 7.14 29.46 -35.24
C VAL A 119 6.70 30.90 -34.98
N TYR A 120 7.32 31.57 -34.00
CA TYR A 120 6.98 32.96 -33.68
C TYR A 120 7.49 33.90 -34.73
N GLU A 121 8.78 33.77 -35.08
CA GLU A 121 9.40 34.54 -36.16
C GLU A 121 10.68 33.86 -36.69
N SER A 122 11.02 34.10 -37.95
CA SER A 122 12.30 33.75 -38.55
C SER A 122 12.57 34.72 -39.67
N SER A 123 13.73 35.40 -39.68
CA SER A 123 14.11 36.38 -40.68
C SER A 123 14.40 35.72 -42.04
N ALA A 124 14.76 34.44 -42.04
CA ALA A 124 15.09 33.65 -43.24
C ALA A 124 13.93 32.74 -43.70
N ILE A 125 12.70 32.93 -43.21
CA ILE A 125 11.56 32.03 -43.44
C ILE A 125 11.21 31.84 -44.94
N SER A 126 11.51 32.82 -45.80
CA SER A 126 11.21 32.74 -47.23
C SER A 126 12.23 31.90 -48.02
N SER A 127 13.39 31.56 -47.45
CA SER A 127 14.42 30.78 -48.10
C SER A 127 14.29 29.27 -47.90
N ASN A 128 13.50 28.83 -46.88
CA ASN A 128 13.36 27.43 -46.44
C ASN A 128 14.72 26.79 -46.05
N GLU A 129 15.71 27.60 -45.62
CA GLU A 129 17.06 27.13 -45.26
C GLU A 129 17.25 27.04 -43.73
N THR A 130 16.18 27.24 -42.96
CA THR A 130 16.14 27.03 -41.55
C THR A 130 15.27 25.81 -41.27
N TYR A 131 15.79 24.85 -40.49
CA TYR A 131 15.14 23.59 -40.21
C TYR A 131 14.82 23.48 -38.73
N PHE A 132 13.62 23.06 -38.41
CA PHE A 132 13.32 22.54 -37.09
C PHE A 132 13.90 21.14 -36.97
N ILE A 133 14.51 20.83 -35.82
CA ILE A 133 15.14 19.55 -35.50
C ILE A 133 14.59 18.99 -34.22
N MET A 134 14.26 17.69 -34.20
CA MET A 134 13.97 16.91 -33.02
C MET A 134 14.85 15.68 -33.02
N ARG A 135 15.64 15.46 -31.94
CA ARG A 135 16.52 14.29 -31.77
C ARG A 135 16.11 13.53 -30.53
N ILE A 136 16.09 12.20 -30.62
CA ILE A 136 15.94 11.32 -29.46
C ILE A 136 16.90 10.14 -29.57
N GLY A 137 17.46 9.70 -28.48
CA GLY A 137 18.37 8.56 -28.50
C GLY A 137 18.96 8.19 -27.17
N GLY A 138 19.83 7.18 -27.19
CA GLY A 138 20.57 6.69 -26.02
C GLY A 138 21.80 7.56 -25.69
N ASP A 139 22.47 8.08 -26.70
CA ASP A 139 23.66 8.92 -26.56
C ASP A 139 23.90 9.74 -27.85
N GLU A 140 24.93 10.58 -27.84
CA GLU A 140 25.27 11.50 -28.96
C GLU A 140 25.72 10.79 -30.27
N ASN A 141 26.00 9.50 -30.19
CA ASN A 141 26.39 8.68 -31.36
C ASN A 141 25.26 7.77 -31.84
N ASN A 142 24.16 7.65 -31.04
CA ASN A 142 23.06 6.72 -31.31
C ASN A 142 21.72 7.43 -31.11
N TYR A 143 21.19 8.06 -32.20
CA TYR A 143 19.93 8.81 -32.12
C TYR A 143 19.16 8.80 -33.43
N TYR A 144 17.83 8.99 -33.35
CA TYR A 144 16.98 9.40 -34.47
C TYR A 144 16.88 10.92 -34.53
N GLN A 145 16.94 11.50 -35.73
CA GLN A 145 16.71 12.91 -35.96
C GLN A 145 15.56 13.10 -36.96
N TYR A 146 14.55 13.83 -36.56
CA TYR A 146 13.53 14.38 -37.43
C TYR A 146 13.95 15.81 -37.83
N SER A 147 13.85 16.13 -39.09
CA SER A 147 14.20 17.45 -39.65
C SER A 147 13.12 17.92 -40.61
N VAL A 148 12.61 19.13 -40.45
CA VAL A 148 11.62 19.74 -41.34
C VAL A 148 11.96 21.21 -41.58
N PRO A 149 11.92 21.72 -42.83
CA PRO A 149 12.18 23.14 -43.11
C PRO A 149 11.07 24.00 -42.48
N ILE A 150 11.47 25.09 -41.84
CA ILE A 150 10.54 26.10 -41.35
C ILE A 150 10.04 26.93 -42.53
N THR A 151 8.74 26.88 -42.80
CA THR A 151 8.10 27.55 -43.92
C THR A 151 7.17 28.65 -43.47
N LYS A 152 6.80 29.55 -44.36
CA LYS A 152 5.87 30.66 -44.12
C LYS A 152 4.52 30.18 -43.60
N ASP A 153 4.10 29.02 -44.04
CA ASP A 153 2.81 28.44 -43.60
C ASP A 153 2.81 27.97 -42.14
N MET A 154 3.98 27.79 -41.54
CA MET A 154 4.12 27.41 -40.14
C MET A 154 4.13 28.59 -39.16
N GLU A 155 4.33 29.81 -39.67
CA GLU A 155 4.50 31.04 -38.89
C GLU A 155 3.21 31.46 -38.17
N LYS A 156 3.37 31.88 -36.93
CA LYS A 156 2.31 32.46 -36.07
C LYS A 156 1.08 31.58 -35.84
N LYS A 157 1.26 30.27 -35.91
CA LYS A 157 0.25 29.29 -35.53
C LYS A 157 0.90 28.04 -34.92
N TRP A 158 0.17 27.33 -34.10
CA TRP A 158 0.57 26.02 -33.63
C TRP A 158 0.46 25.00 -34.77
N ASN A 159 1.53 24.23 -34.96
CA ASN A 159 1.62 23.16 -35.94
C ASN A 159 1.72 21.84 -35.13
N TYR A 160 0.74 20.96 -35.26
CA TYR A 160 0.75 19.67 -34.60
C TYR A 160 1.57 18.67 -35.45
N ILE A 161 2.78 18.38 -35.00
CA ILE A 161 3.72 17.52 -35.72
C ILE A 161 3.54 16.08 -35.25
N THR A 162 3.50 15.14 -36.19
CA THR A 162 3.41 13.72 -35.94
C THR A 162 4.58 13.01 -36.64
N ILE A 163 5.33 12.26 -35.86
CA ILE A 163 6.37 11.34 -36.31
C ILE A 163 5.84 9.95 -36.12
N ASN A 164 5.74 9.16 -37.19
CA ASN A 164 5.26 7.78 -37.11
C ASN A 164 6.37 6.87 -36.60
N GLN A 165 5.97 5.81 -35.94
CA GLN A 165 6.85 4.77 -35.45
C GLN A 165 6.39 3.41 -35.95
N THR A 166 7.25 2.74 -36.72
CA THR A 166 7.02 1.38 -37.21
C THR A 166 7.80 0.34 -36.39
N GLY A 167 7.49 -0.92 -36.54
CA GLY A 167 8.13 -2.00 -35.77
C GLY A 167 7.70 -2.03 -34.30
N TYR A 168 8.41 -2.81 -33.51
CA TYR A 168 8.14 -2.99 -32.08
C TYR A 168 9.42 -3.40 -31.34
N GLY A 169 9.60 -2.90 -30.09
CA GLY A 169 10.74 -3.24 -29.27
C GLY A 169 12.08 -2.84 -29.92
N ALA A 170 13.00 -3.79 -30.07
CA ALA A 170 14.30 -3.55 -30.68
C ALA A 170 14.22 -3.19 -32.20
N ASN A 171 13.11 -3.52 -32.85
CA ASN A 171 12.88 -3.23 -34.27
C ASN A 171 12.01 -1.97 -34.48
N ALA A 172 11.77 -1.19 -33.45
CA ALA A 172 11.01 0.05 -33.54
C ALA A 172 11.88 1.15 -34.19
N GLU A 173 11.35 1.79 -35.20
CA GLU A 173 12.05 2.83 -35.96
C GLU A 173 11.13 4.03 -36.28
N TRP A 174 11.68 5.23 -36.27
CA TRP A 174 10.99 6.43 -36.71
C TRP A 174 10.82 6.49 -38.22
N THR A 175 9.64 6.89 -38.66
CA THR A 175 9.30 7.17 -40.06
C THR A 175 8.45 8.44 -40.15
N THR A 176 8.28 9.01 -41.33
CA THR A 176 7.42 10.18 -41.53
C THR A 176 6.62 10.06 -42.81
N ASP A 177 5.38 10.51 -42.80
CA ASP A 177 4.52 10.66 -43.99
C ASP A 177 4.59 12.09 -44.55
N ASP A 178 5.26 13.03 -43.85
CA ASP A 178 5.45 14.39 -44.32
C ASP A 178 6.52 14.38 -45.41
N PRO A 179 6.16 14.73 -46.66
CA PRO A 179 7.11 14.74 -47.80
C PRO A 179 8.22 15.79 -47.66
N ASN A 180 8.04 16.78 -46.78
CA ASN A 180 9.03 17.84 -46.55
C ASN A 180 9.95 17.50 -45.36
N ALA A 181 9.63 16.51 -44.58
CA ALA A 181 10.42 16.10 -43.42
C ALA A 181 11.34 14.93 -43.76
N THR A 182 12.45 14.85 -43.05
CA THR A 182 13.45 13.78 -43.18
C THR A 182 13.71 13.14 -41.83
N ILE A 183 13.73 11.82 -41.78
CA ILE A 183 14.23 11.06 -40.65
C ILE A 183 15.65 10.58 -40.95
N THR A 184 16.59 10.91 -40.11
CA THR A 184 17.97 10.44 -40.15
C THR A 184 18.26 9.53 -38.97
N LYS A 185 18.86 8.36 -39.22
CA LYS A 185 19.35 7.43 -38.21
C LYS A 185 20.86 7.60 -38.07
N VAL A 186 21.33 7.92 -36.87
CA VAL A 186 22.76 8.03 -36.56
C VAL A 186 23.14 6.90 -35.63
N GLY A 187 24.18 6.13 -35.99
CA GLY A 187 24.61 4.93 -35.28
C GLY A 187 23.53 3.82 -35.25
N GLU A 188 23.39 3.18 -34.10
CA GLU A 188 22.39 2.14 -33.86
C GLU A 188 21.44 2.58 -32.72
N PRO A 189 20.56 3.56 -32.94
CA PRO A 189 19.64 4.06 -31.91
C PRO A 189 18.57 3.04 -31.60
N SER A 190 18.17 2.99 -30.33
CA SER A 190 17.07 2.15 -29.85
C SER A 190 15.98 3.00 -29.22
N LEU A 191 14.71 2.84 -29.66
CA LEU A 191 13.56 3.47 -29.03
C LEU A 191 13.15 2.83 -27.71
N GLN A 192 13.79 1.71 -27.31
CA GLN A 192 13.62 1.09 -26.01
C GLN A 192 14.41 1.79 -24.89
N LYS A 193 15.40 2.62 -25.24
CA LYS A 193 16.23 3.31 -24.25
C LYS A 193 16.54 4.72 -24.71
N ILE A 194 15.62 5.64 -24.47
CA ILE A 194 15.80 7.05 -24.77
C ILE A 194 16.40 7.75 -23.54
N ALA A 195 17.64 8.16 -23.61
CA ALA A 195 18.34 8.86 -22.54
C ALA A 195 18.39 10.38 -22.74
N PHE A 196 18.06 10.87 -23.92
CA PHE A 196 17.94 12.30 -24.17
C PHE A 196 16.88 12.64 -25.23
N ILE A 197 16.36 13.85 -25.13
CA ILE A 197 15.56 14.53 -26.15
C ILE A 197 16.23 15.86 -26.41
N GLU A 198 16.51 16.17 -27.68
CA GLU A 198 16.94 17.49 -28.13
C GLU A 198 15.94 18.07 -29.10
N THR A 199 15.60 19.33 -28.92
CA THR A 199 14.77 20.07 -29.89
C THR A 199 15.35 21.44 -30.16
N GLY A 200 15.21 21.90 -31.40
CA GLY A 200 15.76 23.19 -31.74
C GLY A 200 15.79 23.49 -33.24
N VAL A 201 16.77 24.29 -33.67
CA VAL A 201 16.86 24.85 -35.02
C VAL A 201 18.25 24.63 -35.57
N LYS A 202 18.29 24.28 -36.85
CA LYS A 202 19.51 24.31 -37.67
C LYS A 202 19.36 25.31 -38.81
N THR A 203 20.28 26.27 -38.90
CA THR A 203 20.28 27.30 -39.94
C THR A 203 21.35 27.02 -40.98
N GLN A 204 21.03 27.10 -42.26
CA GLN A 204 21.99 26.99 -43.37
C GLN A 204 22.50 28.36 -43.86
N GLN A 205 21.86 29.44 -43.36
CA GLN A 205 22.25 30.83 -43.60
C GLN A 205 22.09 31.68 -42.35
N ALA A 206 22.45 32.94 -42.39
CA ALA A 206 22.18 33.88 -41.31
C ALA A 206 20.65 34.01 -41.10
N ASP A 207 20.22 33.82 -39.85
CA ASP A 207 18.82 33.87 -39.46
C ASP A 207 18.68 34.28 -37.99
N ILE A 208 17.64 35.04 -37.73
CA ILE A 208 17.21 35.41 -36.37
C ILE A 208 15.76 34.96 -36.21
N GLY A 209 15.49 34.21 -35.16
CA GLY A 209 14.14 33.72 -34.95
C GLY A 209 13.84 33.21 -33.55
N GLU A 210 12.58 32.89 -33.37
CA GLU A 210 12.04 32.35 -32.11
C GLU A 210 11.02 31.26 -32.43
N ILE A 211 11.20 30.10 -31.83
CA ILE A 211 10.27 28.97 -31.89
C ILE A 211 9.83 28.54 -30.49
N TRP A 212 8.65 27.92 -30.40
CA TRP A 212 8.15 27.31 -29.15
C TRP A 212 7.77 25.88 -29.41
N VAL A 213 8.10 25.01 -28.44
CA VAL A 213 7.73 23.58 -28.45
C VAL A 213 6.91 23.27 -27.22
N ASN A 214 5.78 22.59 -27.42
CA ASN A 214 4.89 22.23 -26.32
C ASN A 214 4.38 20.80 -26.49
N GLU A 215 4.00 20.18 -25.36
CA GLU A 215 3.33 18.87 -25.26
C GLU A 215 4.03 17.78 -26.10
N ILE A 216 5.28 17.50 -25.79
CA ILE A 216 5.98 16.34 -26.37
C ILE A 216 5.40 15.08 -25.72
N HIS A 217 4.75 14.22 -26.53
CA HIS A 217 4.06 13.03 -26.04
C HIS A 217 4.07 11.91 -27.08
N VAL A 218 3.69 10.71 -26.65
CA VAL A 218 3.49 9.54 -27.51
C VAL A 218 2.02 9.11 -27.46
N THR A 219 1.51 8.58 -28.57
CA THR A 219 0.12 8.11 -28.70
C THR A 219 0.05 6.78 -29.46
N ASP A 220 -1.16 6.20 -29.46
CA ASP A 220 -1.46 4.97 -30.15
C ASP A 220 -0.56 3.81 -29.65
N ALA A 221 -0.70 3.50 -28.38
CA ALA A 221 0.02 2.37 -27.78
C ALA A 221 -0.37 1.05 -28.48
N LYS A 222 0.63 0.31 -28.94
CA LYS A 222 0.41 -1.00 -29.56
C LYS A 222 -0.01 -1.96 -28.45
N SER A 223 -1.18 -2.59 -28.60
CA SER A 223 -1.62 -3.63 -27.68
C SER A 223 -0.65 -4.83 -27.79
N LYS A 224 -0.13 -5.26 -26.66
CA LYS A 224 0.69 -6.45 -26.55
C LYS A 224 -0.04 -7.46 -25.70
N ASP A 225 -0.18 -8.69 -26.21
CA ASP A 225 -0.75 -9.77 -25.43
C ASP A 225 0.25 -10.15 -24.33
N GLY A 226 -0.22 -10.19 -23.11
CA GLY A 226 0.52 -10.71 -21.98
C GLY A 226 0.01 -12.10 -21.60
N ASN A 227 0.91 -13.01 -21.27
CA ASN A 227 0.57 -14.33 -20.82
C ASN A 227 0.81 -14.47 -19.32
N ALA A 228 -0.12 -15.13 -18.64
CA ALA A 228 0.10 -15.56 -17.28
C ALA A 228 -0.30 -17.01 -17.11
N TRP A 229 0.50 -17.77 -16.42
CA TRP A 229 0.19 -19.15 -16.10
C TRP A 229 0.69 -19.52 -14.71
N LYS A 230 0.03 -20.51 -14.13
CA LYS A 230 0.36 -21.07 -12.82
C LYS A 230 0.20 -22.58 -12.88
N ALA A 231 1.18 -23.31 -12.35
CA ALA A 231 1.12 -24.74 -12.18
C ALA A 231 1.32 -25.08 -10.70
N ASP A 232 0.37 -25.79 -10.10
CA ASP A 232 0.42 -26.29 -8.74
C ASP A 232 0.47 -27.80 -8.75
N PHE A 233 1.37 -28.37 -7.97
CA PHE A 233 1.50 -29.81 -7.76
C PHE A 233 1.55 -30.08 -6.26
N ASN A 234 0.64 -30.91 -5.77
CA ASN A 234 0.56 -31.26 -4.36
C ASN A 234 0.57 -32.78 -4.20
N ILE A 235 1.42 -33.27 -3.32
CA ILE A 235 1.49 -34.67 -2.90
C ILE A 235 1.17 -34.70 -1.42
N ASN A 236 0.16 -35.49 -1.06
CA ASN A 236 -0.18 -35.76 0.32
C ASN A 236 -0.11 -37.25 0.58
N TRP A 237 0.80 -37.63 1.47
CA TRP A 237 0.92 -39.02 1.94
C TRP A 237 0.41 -39.08 3.38
N SER A 238 -0.60 -39.90 3.62
CA SER A 238 -1.30 -40.00 4.91
C SER A 238 -0.47 -40.64 6.06
N GLY A 239 0.73 -41.11 5.74
CA GLY A 239 1.64 -41.69 6.74
C GLY A 239 1.27 -43.13 7.13
N THR A 240 1.94 -43.60 8.17
CA THR A 240 1.72 -44.91 8.82
C THR A 240 1.45 -44.69 10.31
N ASN A 241 1.26 -45.75 11.07
CA ASN A 241 1.11 -45.65 12.53
C ASN A 241 2.33 -45.06 13.22
N THR A 242 3.52 -45.12 12.61
CA THR A 242 4.78 -44.63 13.20
C THR A 242 5.27 -43.36 12.52
N ILE A 243 5.11 -43.24 11.22
CA ILE A 243 5.56 -42.07 10.43
C ILE A 243 4.35 -41.22 10.15
N GLY A 244 4.43 -39.94 10.56
CA GLY A 244 3.38 -38.98 10.32
C GLY A 244 3.18 -38.63 8.85
N GLU A 245 2.12 -37.92 8.55
CA GLU A 245 1.75 -37.48 7.22
C GLU A 245 2.84 -36.56 6.63
N ILE A 246 3.04 -36.68 5.31
CA ILE A 246 3.97 -35.85 4.54
C ILE A 246 3.17 -35.14 3.45
N ASP A 247 3.22 -33.79 3.47
CA ASP A 247 2.69 -32.92 2.44
C ASP A 247 3.84 -32.28 1.67
N ILE A 248 3.82 -32.35 0.36
CA ILE A 248 4.77 -31.68 -0.51
C ILE A 248 3.95 -30.83 -1.49
N ASP A 249 4.19 -29.50 -1.46
CA ASP A 249 3.59 -28.59 -2.42
C ASP A 249 4.70 -27.97 -3.28
N VAL A 250 4.47 -27.96 -4.58
CA VAL A 250 5.37 -27.34 -5.55
C VAL A 250 4.51 -26.47 -6.46
N HIS A 251 4.88 -25.21 -6.63
CA HIS A 251 4.21 -24.38 -7.60
C HIS A 251 5.18 -23.49 -8.39
N ARG A 252 4.76 -23.17 -9.61
CA ARG A 252 5.40 -22.19 -10.46
C ARG A 252 4.35 -21.24 -11.02
N LYS A 253 4.63 -19.94 -10.96
CA LYS A 253 3.80 -18.87 -11.49
C LYS A 253 4.65 -17.97 -12.36
N SER A 254 4.15 -17.66 -13.56
CA SER A 254 4.79 -16.71 -14.47
C SER A 254 3.76 -15.72 -14.98
N ILE A 255 4.12 -14.44 -15.00
CA ILE A 255 3.28 -13.35 -15.49
C ILE A 255 4.17 -12.44 -16.33
N ASP A 256 3.78 -12.22 -17.58
CA ASP A 256 4.45 -11.28 -18.46
C ASP A 256 4.09 -9.83 -18.13
N LYS A 257 5.00 -8.89 -18.40
CA LYS A 257 4.84 -7.44 -18.14
C LYS A 257 3.62 -6.78 -18.81
N ASN A 258 3.04 -7.41 -19.80
CA ASN A 258 1.86 -6.88 -20.51
C ASN A 258 0.57 -7.58 -20.07
N PHE A 259 0.63 -8.44 -19.05
CA PHE A 259 -0.55 -9.11 -18.53
C PHE A 259 -1.29 -8.19 -17.56
N GLU A 260 -2.53 -7.87 -17.89
CA GLU A 260 -3.38 -7.01 -17.06
C GLU A 260 -4.21 -7.82 -16.08
N THR A 261 -4.20 -7.43 -14.81
CA THR A 261 -4.94 -8.12 -13.74
C THR A 261 -6.25 -7.42 -13.40
N PHE A 262 -7.13 -8.13 -12.67
CA PHE A 262 -8.44 -7.65 -12.20
C PHE A 262 -8.41 -6.47 -11.22
N ALA A 263 -7.26 -6.13 -10.64
CA ALA A 263 -7.10 -4.93 -9.85
C ALA A 263 -6.63 -3.78 -10.75
N PRO A 264 -7.11 -2.56 -10.56
CA PRO A 264 -6.54 -1.41 -11.26
C PRO A 264 -5.05 -1.32 -10.93
N GLY A 265 -4.22 -1.63 -11.89
CA GLY A 265 -2.77 -1.73 -11.77
C GLY A 265 -2.27 -2.77 -12.76
N THR A 266 -1.68 -2.29 -13.85
CA THR A 266 -0.97 -3.12 -14.81
C THR A 266 0.23 -3.77 -14.13
N TYR A 267 0.45 -5.06 -14.39
CA TYR A 267 1.78 -5.63 -14.21
C TYR A 267 2.67 -5.03 -15.31
N ASP A 268 3.36 -3.96 -14.97
CA ASP A 268 4.35 -3.31 -15.81
C ASP A 268 5.71 -4.04 -15.80
N ARG A 269 5.75 -5.26 -15.23
CA ARG A 269 6.94 -6.05 -14.97
C ARG A 269 6.73 -7.54 -15.23
N ASP A 270 7.78 -8.23 -15.69
CA ASP A 270 7.79 -9.69 -15.76
C ASP A 270 7.96 -10.27 -14.35
N TYR A 271 7.16 -11.26 -14.01
CA TYR A 271 7.16 -11.91 -12.71
C TYR A 271 7.27 -13.42 -12.83
N LEU A 272 8.22 -14.02 -12.13
CA LEU A 272 8.37 -15.47 -12.00
C LEU A 272 8.48 -15.84 -10.53
N GLU A 273 7.69 -16.80 -10.08
CA GLU A 273 7.74 -17.33 -8.72
C GLU A 273 7.75 -18.86 -8.76
N ASP A 274 8.73 -19.43 -8.09
CA ASP A 274 8.86 -20.86 -7.85
C ASP A 274 8.80 -21.11 -6.35
N THR A 275 7.99 -22.07 -5.90
CA THR A 275 7.96 -22.46 -4.50
C THR A 275 7.94 -23.98 -4.37
N ALA A 276 8.72 -24.50 -3.43
CA ALA A 276 8.58 -25.86 -2.94
C ALA A 276 8.42 -25.84 -1.42
N SER A 277 7.48 -26.61 -0.90
CA SER A 277 7.27 -26.76 0.54
C SER A 277 7.15 -28.22 0.92
N LEU A 278 7.64 -28.54 2.10
CA LEU A 278 7.57 -29.83 2.75
C LEU A 278 6.98 -29.66 4.15
N LYS A 279 5.95 -30.40 4.46
CA LYS A 279 5.40 -30.51 5.79
C LYS A 279 5.37 -31.97 6.22
N PHE A 280 6.14 -32.28 7.22
CA PHE A 280 6.21 -33.61 7.82
C PHE A 280 5.65 -33.55 9.24
N LYS A 281 4.64 -34.36 9.54
CA LYS A 281 3.97 -34.36 10.85
C LYS A 281 4.74 -35.07 11.96
N GLY A 282 5.96 -35.49 11.68
CA GLY A 282 6.84 -36.13 12.68
C GLY A 282 6.67 -37.63 12.78
N VAL A 283 7.43 -38.21 13.73
CA VAL A 283 7.37 -39.63 14.09
C VAL A 283 6.54 -39.81 15.36
N ASP A 284 5.64 -40.77 15.41
CA ASP A 284 4.86 -41.08 16.58
C ASP A 284 5.64 -42.05 17.47
N ILE A 285 5.98 -41.59 18.68
CA ILE A 285 6.64 -42.38 19.70
C ILE A 285 5.69 -42.39 20.91
N GLU A 286 5.07 -43.56 21.19
CA GLU A 286 4.14 -43.75 22.31
C GLU A 286 2.99 -42.71 22.36
N GLY A 287 2.44 -42.31 21.21
CA GLY A 287 1.36 -41.34 21.13
C GLY A 287 1.81 -39.86 21.11
N THR A 288 3.13 -39.64 21.19
CA THR A 288 3.72 -38.29 21.08
C THR A 288 4.38 -38.09 19.71
N LYS A 289 3.96 -37.06 18.99
CA LYS A 289 4.59 -36.69 17.72
C LYS A 289 5.89 -35.95 17.96
N VAL A 290 6.99 -36.57 17.57
CA VAL A 290 8.35 -36.03 17.74
C VAL A 290 8.88 -35.58 16.40
N LEU A 291 9.60 -34.44 16.38
CA LEU A 291 10.27 -33.88 15.19
C LEU A 291 9.34 -33.62 13.98
N PRO A 292 8.19 -32.95 14.11
CA PRO A 292 7.52 -32.43 12.94
C PRO A 292 8.41 -31.37 12.26
N ILE A 293 8.51 -31.42 10.93
CA ILE A 293 9.34 -30.49 10.15
C ILE A 293 8.42 -29.79 9.14
N THR A 294 8.54 -28.47 9.08
CA THR A 294 8.01 -27.67 7.99
C THR A 294 9.15 -26.92 7.33
N ALA A 295 9.29 -27.07 6.03
CA ALA A 295 10.30 -26.36 5.26
C ALA A 295 9.68 -25.81 3.98
N SER A 296 10.12 -24.65 3.54
CA SER A 296 9.75 -24.06 2.26
C SER A 296 10.91 -23.26 1.68
N LEU A 297 10.99 -23.26 0.35
CA LEU A 297 11.91 -22.45 -0.42
C LEU A 297 11.12 -21.78 -1.55
N THR A 298 11.22 -20.46 -1.63
CA THR A 298 10.59 -19.66 -2.69
C THR A 298 11.67 -18.86 -3.41
N LYS A 299 11.67 -18.89 -4.72
CA LYS A 299 12.43 -18.00 -5.61
C LYS A 299 11.45 -17.05 -6.28
N THR A 300 11.74 -15.76 -6.27
CA THR A 300 10.99 -14.75 -7.01
C THR A 300 11.94 -13.98 -7.90
N LYS A 301 11.55 -13.81 -9.16
CA LYS A 301 12.28 -12.98 -10.13
C LYS A 301 11.32 -11.95 -10.71
N VAL A 302 11.70 -10.70 -10.62
CA VAL A 302 10.96 -9.57 -11.16
C VAL A 302 11.86 -8.79 -12.09
N VAL A 303 11.39 -8.51 -13.30
CA VAL A 303 12.10 -7.64 -14.26
C VAL A 303 11.21 -6.45 -14.54
N THR A 304 11.58 -5.30 -13.99
CA THR A 304 10.88 -4.04 -14.17
C THR A 304 11.52 -3.28 -15.33
N PRO A 305 10.80 -3.00 -16.42
CA PRO A 305 11.33 -2.18 -17.48
C PRO A 305 11.55 -0.75 -16.97
N LEU A 306 12.53 -0.06 -17.55
CA LEU A 306 12.77 1.34 -17.28
C LEU A 306 11.53 2.14 -17.68
N ALA A 307 10.85 2.75 -16.71
CA ALA A 307 9.63 3.51 -16.92
C ALA A 307 9.92 5.01 -16.98
N LEU A 308 9.17 5.72 -17.85
CA LEU A 308 9.08 7.18 -17.80
C LEU A 308 8.44 7.59 -16.47
N GLN A 309 9.21 8.15 -15.56
CA GLN A 309 8.66 8.70 -14.34
C GLN A 309 7.93 10.01 -14.61
N ASN A 310 6.63 10.03 -14.43
CA ASN A 310 5.89 11.25 -14.16
C ASN A 310 6.36 11.84 -12.81
N THR A 311 6.72 13.09 -12.83
CA THR A 311 7.58 13.82 -11.89
C THR A 311 6.96 14.17 -10.54
N SER A 312 5.86 13.56 -10.09
CA SER A 312 5.22 13.92 -8.82
C SER A 312 5.47 12.99 -7.65
N ASP A 313 5.80 11.72 -7.89
CA ASP A 313 6.05 10.78 -6.80
C ASP A 313 7.44 10.16 -6.92
N GLN A 314 8.20 10.20 -5.82
CA GLN A 314 9.48 9.54 -5.66
C GLN A 314 9.30 8.03 -5.67
N VAL A 315 9.17 7.42 -6.85
CA VAL A 315 9.47 5.99 -6.97
C VAL A 315 10.98 5.86 -6.82
N SER A 316 11.41 5.10 -5.85
CA SER A 316 12.82 4.90 -5.58
C SER A 316 13.47 4.25 -6.82
N VAL A 317 14.56 4.82 -7.30
CA VAL A 317 15.44 4.25 -8.35
C VAL A 317 15.90 2.81 -8.04
N LEU A 318 15.60 2.34 -6.83
CA LEU A 318 15.97 1.06 -6.26
C LEU A 318 15.24 -0.15 -6.87
N ASP A 319 14.10 0.05 -7.54
CA ASP A 319 13.25 -1.05 -8.03
C ASP A 319 13.27 -1.22 -9.57
N GLU A 320 14.12 -0.49 -10.28
CA GLU A 320 14.31 -0.65 -11.73
C GLU A 320 15.29 -1.79 -12.04
N GLY A 321 15.04 -2.50 -13.13
CA GLY A 321 15.88 -3.61 -13.57
C GLY A 321 15.41 -4.97 -13.05
N LYS A 322 16.34 -5.92 -13.01
CA LYS A 322 16.10 -7.29 -12.57
C LYS A 322 16.32 -7.43 -11.08
N VAL A 323 15.31 -7.95 -10.38
CA VAL A 323 15.38 -8.30 -8.96
C VAL A 323 15.14 -9.80 -8.80
N VAL A 324 16.08 -10.50 -8.15
CA VAL A 324 15.95 -11.92 -7.82
C VAL A 324 15.97 -12.06 -6.31
N SER A 325 15.02 -12.78 -5.75
CA SER A 325 15.01 -13.09 -4.32
C SER A 325 14.76 -14.57 -4.04
N TYR A 326 15.39 -15.05 -2.98
CA TYR A 326 15.20 -16.38 -2.41
C TYR A 326 14.74 -16.25 -0.97
N THR A 327 13.69 -16.97 -0.61
CA THR A 327 13.19 -17.04 0.76
C THR A 327 13.13 -18.50 1.19
N GLY A 328 14.01 -18.88 2.10
CA GLY A 328 14.03 -20.20 2.72
C GLY A 328 13.48 -20.14 4.14
N LYS A 329 12.60 -21.07 4.51
CA LYS A 329 12.06 -21.22 5.86
C LYS A 329 12.14 -22.68 6.27
N ALA A 330 12.51 -22.93 7.51
CA ALA A 330 12.45 -24.26 8.12
C ALA A 330 12.02 -24.14 9.57
N SER A 331 11.17 -25.04 10.04
CA SER A 331 10.80 -25.10 11.46
C SER A 331 10.64 -26.54 11.93
N THR A 332 10.95 -26.76 13.21
CA THR A 332 10.72 -28.02 13.87
C THR A 332 10.28 -27.82 15.31
N ILE A 333 9.60 -28.81 15.85
CA ILE A 333 9.18 -28.85 17.26
C ILE A 333 9.85 -30.02 17.93
N LEU A 334 10.56 -29.75 19.03
CA LEU A 334 11.14 -30.77 19.91
C LEU A 334 10.28 -30.86 21.15
N SER A 335 9.62 -32.01 21.33
CA SER A 335 8.81 -32.31 22.53
C SER A 335 9.10 -33.75 22.96
N ALA A 336 9.64 -33.90 24.15
CA ALA A 336 10.02 -35.21 24.70
C ALA A 336 8.99 -35.78 25.70
N GLY A 337 7.82 -35.18 25.84
CA GLY A 337 6.73 -35.58 26.74
C GLY A 337 5.92 -34.40 27.27
N THR A 338 4.88 -34.70 28.06
CA THR A 338 3.97 -33.67 28.60
C THR A 338 4.61 -32.83 29.71
N ASP A 339 5.57 -33.38 30.43
CA ASP A 339 6.19 -32.81 31.62
C ASP A 339 7.53 -32.11 31.36
N LEU A 340 7.96 -32.11 30.08
CA LEU A 340 9.20 -31.48 29.64
C LEU A 340 8.95 -30.23 28.80
N PRO A 341 9.88 -29.27 28.77
CA PRO A 341 9.76 -28.11 27.92
C PRO A 341 9.62 -28.50 26.45
N LYS A 342 8.72 -27.83 25.75
CA LYS A 342 8.55 -27.89 24.32
C LYS A 342 9.37 -26.78 23.69
N PHE A 343 10.25 -27.13 22.74
CA PHE A 343 11.03 -26.16 21.98
C PHE A 343 10.52 -26.13 20.55
N THR A 344 10.29 -24.93 20.04
CA THR A 344 10.05 -24.68 18.61
C THR A 344 11.25 -23.93 18.08
N ILE A 345 11.92 -24.47 17.06
CA ILE A 345 13.06 -23.84 16.40
C ILE A 345 12.64 -23.47 15.01
N GLU A 346 12.89 -22.23 14.62
CA GLU A 346 12.62 -21.72 13.28
C GLU A 346 13.88 -21.08 12.69
N TYR A 347 14.12 -21.37 11.43
CA TYR A 347 15.16 -20.78 10.61
C TYR A 347 14.54 -20.11 9.39
N ASN A 348 14.89 -18.87 9.12
CA ASN A 348 14.49 -18.14 7.92
C ASN A 348 15.71 -17.49 7.30
N ARG A 349 15.85 -17.57 5.97
CA ARG A 349 16.84 -16.85 5.21
C ARG A 349 16.21 -16.17 4.01
N PHE A 350 16.54 -14.91 3.81
CA PHE A 350 16.11 -14.09 2.69
C PHE A 350 17.32 -13.51 2.00
N ILE A 351 17.44 -13.76 0.69
CA ILE A 351 18.51 -13.22 -0.16
C ILE A 351 17.82 -12.41 -1.27
N LYS A 352 18.26 -11.19 -1.51
CA LYS A 352 17.76 -10.32 -2.58
C LYS A 352 18.93 -9.72 -3.36
N ASP A 353 18.95 -9.97 -4.64
CA ASP A 353 19.84 -9.37 -5.62
C ASP A 353 19.07 -8.36 -6.46
N THR A 354 19.64 -7.15 -6.62
CA THR A 354 19.05 -6.08 -7.41
C THR A 354 20.09 -5.60 -8.41
N GLU A 355 19.83 -5.79 -9.69
CA GLU A 355 20.80 -5.56 -10.80
C GLU A 355 21.35 -4.13 -10.83
N ASN A 356 20.54 -3.12 -10.48
CA ASN A 356 20.98 -1.72 -10.48
C ASN A 356 21.73 -1.30 -9.20
N LEU A 357 21.83 -2.20 -8.23
CA LEU A 357 22.56 -1.98 -7.01
C LEU A 357 23.74 -2.95 -6.98
N GLU A 358 24.94 -2.44 -6.93
CA GLU A 358 26.15 -3.26 -6.78
C GLU A 358 26.24 -3.95 -5.40
N ARG A 359 25.07 -4.35 -4.86
CA ARG A 359 24.96 -4.96 -3.53
C ARG A 359 23.88 -6.02 -3.46
N LEU A 360 24.16 -7.05 -2.68
CA LEU A 360 23.28 -8.16 -2.34
C LEU A 360 22.78 -8.01 -0.91
N GLU A 361 21.48 -8.15 -0.69
CA GLU A 361 20.89 -8.27 0.66
C GLU A 361 20.83 -9.74 1.06
N ASP A 362 21.36 -10.09 2.23
CA ASP A 362 21.31 -11.43 2.82
C ASP A 362 20.87 -11.31 4.28
N LYS A 363 19.67 -11.79 4.58
CA LYS A 363 19.09 -11.75 5.93
C LYS A 363 18.83 -13.14 6.44
N GLU A 364 19.46 -13.48 7.56
CA GLU A 364 19.29 -14.74 8.25
C GLU A 364 18.60 -14.52 9.60
N THR A 365 17.66 -15.37 9.96
CA THR A 365 16.97 -15.30 11.24
C THR A 365 16.86 -16.70 11.82
N VAL A 366 17.28 -16.86 13.05
CA VAL A 366 17.09 -18.06 13.88
C VAL A 366 16.25 -17.67 15.08
N SER A 367 15.18 -18.41 15.34
CA SER A 367 14.37 -18.24 16.55
C SER A 367 14.18 -19.56 17.27
N ALA A 368 14.19 -19.50 18.59
CA ALA A 368 13.88 -20.62 19.48
C ALA A 368 12.83 -20.17 20.49
N ASN A 369 11.70 -20.83 20.49
CA ASN A 369 10.63 -20.64 21.47
C ASN A 369 10.62 -21.83 22.43
N MET A 370 10.59 -21.57 23.72
CA MET A 370 10.46 -22.58 24.78
C MET A 370 9.11 -22.38 25.50
N VAL A 371 8.33 -23.44 25.57
CA VAL A 371 7.11 -23.47 26.37
C VAL A 371 7.24 -24.61 27.40
N TYR A 372 7.23 -24.27 28.66
CA TYR A 372 7.21 -25.21 29.77
C TYR A 372 5.91 -25.01 30.54
N LEU A 373 5.12 -26.09 30.65
CA LEU A 373 3.93 -26.15 31.50
C LEU A 373 4.36 -26.79 32.83
N ASN A 374 4.13 -26.09 33.94
CA ASN A 374 4.50 -26.60 35.25
C ASN A 374 3.58 -27.78 35.63
N PRO A 375 4.11 -29.01 35.78
CA PRO A 375 3.29 -30.17 36.15
C PRO A 375 2.91 -30.18 37.61
N ILE A 376 3.52 -29.31 38.44
CA ILE A 376 3.32 -29.25 39.85
C ILE A 376 2.27 -28.19 40.21
N ASP A 377 1.11 -28.62 40.71
CA ASP A 377 0.03 -27.71 41.11
C ASP A 377 0.33 -27.05 42.45
N VAL A 378 1.33 -26.17 42.49
CA VAL A 378 1.65 -25.35 43.65
C VAL A 378 1.15 -23.93 43.39
N LYS A 379 0.17 -23.50 44.20
CA LYS A 379 -0.60 -22.23 44.03
C LYS A 379 0.23 -20.93 44.04
N VAL A 380 1.52 -20.97 44.14
CA VAL A 380 2.44 -19.81 44.19
C VAL A 380 3.52 -19.89 43.09
N LEU A 381 3.69 -21.06 42.46
CA LEU A 381 4.63 -21.21 41.34
C LEU A 381 3.99 -20.78 40.03
N PRO A 382 4.79 -20.35 39.02
CA PRO A 382 4.26 -20.05 37.72
C PRO A 382 3.62 -21.28 37.08
N THR A 383 2.45 -21.07 36.45
CA THR A 383 1.73 -22.15 35.76
C THR A 383 2.41 -22.57 34.49
N SER A 384 3.17 -21.65 33.88
CA SER A 384 3.98 -21.91 32.72
C SER A 384 5.15 -20.90 32.61
N ILE A 385 6.19 -21.29 31.88
CA ILE A 385 7.28 -20.41 31.48
C ILE A 385 7.34 -20.43 29.96
N VAL A 386 7.22 -19.25 29.34
CA VAL A 386 7.35 -19.08 27.92
C VAL A 386 8.52 -18.15 27.68
N GLY A 387 9.53 -18.63 26.97
CA GLY A 387 10.72 -17.88 26.61
C GLY A 387 10.95 -17.93 25.10
N ASP A 388 11.27 -16.80 24.51
CA ASP A 388 11.64 -16.70 23.11
C ASP A 388 13.03 -16.08 22.99
N TYR A 389 13.83 -16.66 22.11
CA TYR A 389 15.08 -16.09 21.66
C TYR A 389 15.10 -16.01 20.15
N LYS A 390 15.42 -14.85 19.62
CA LYS A 390 15.54 -14.63 18.19
C LYS A 390 16.81 -13.84 17.88
N ILE A 391 17.58 -14.32 16.91
CA ILE A 391 18.72 -13.62 16.32
C ILE A 391 18.48 -13.45 14.83
N SER A 392 18.71 -12.24 14.33
CA SER A 392 18.61 -11.91 12.91
C SER A 392 19.85 -11.16 12.49
N ASN A 393 20.54 -11.67 11.49
CA ASN A 393 21.66 -11.01 10.82
C ASN A 393 21.18 -10.48 9.49
N SER A 394 21.35 -9.19 9.21
CA SER A 394 21.02 -8.55 7.93
C SER A 394 22.30 -7.98 7.35
N LEU A 395 22.77 -8.55 6.25
CA LEU A 395 23.99 -8.17 5.56
C LEU A 395 23.67 -7.50 4.23
N TYR A 396 24.38 -6.40 3.95
CA TYR A 396 24.55 -5.87 2.61
C TYR A 396 25.93 -6.26 2.14
N LYS A 397 26.00 -7.14 1.13
CA LYS A 397 27.24 -7.68 0.57
C LYS A 397 27.58 -6.95 -0.73
N VAL A 398 28.84 -6.81 -1.04
CA VAL A 398 29.35 -6.19 -2.27
C VAL A 398 29.86 -7.29 -3.20
N TYR A 399 29.50 -7.22 -4.48
CA TYR A 399 30.04 -8.12 -5.48
C TYR A 399 31.50 -7.83 -5.75
N PRO A 400 32.38 -8.85 -5.74
CA PRO A 400 33.81 -8.62 -5.96
C PRO A 400 34.15 -8.22 -7.41
N THR A 401 33.39 -8.62 -8.42
CA THR A 401 33.69 -8.36 -9.85
C THR A 401 32.46 -8.23 -10.74
N GLU A 402 31.48 -9.11 -10.68
CA GLU A 402 30.29 -9.12 -11.55
C GLU A 402 29.06 -9.66 -10.84
N HIS A 403 27.87 -9.22 -11.26
CA HIS A 403 26.61 -9.80 -10.78
C HIS A 403 26.50 -11.28 -11.12
N ILE A 404 25.99 -12.06 -10.18
CA ILE A 404 25.73 -13.48 -10.38
C ILE A 404 24.57 -13.63 -11.36
N GLN A 405 24.83 -14.27 -12.51
CA GLN A 405 23.77 -14.49 -13.50
C GLN A 405 22.78 -15.53 -13.00
N ASP A 406 21.52 -15.15 -12.98
CA ASP A 406 20.40 -16.04 -12.64
C ASP A 406 19.82 -16.72 -13.88
N SER A 407 19.47 -17.99 -13.73
CA SER A 407 18.78 -18.78 -14.74
C SER A 407 17.25 -18.77 -14.50
N ASN A 408 16.48 -19.17 -15.53
CA ASN A 408 15.04 -19.42 -15.38
C ASN A 408 14.73 -20.86 -14.90
N ASN A 409 15.74 -21.60 -14.43
CA ASN A 409 15.55 -22.93 -13.86
C ASN A 409 14.71 -22.87 -12.59
N PHE A 410 13.97 -23.96 -12.35
CA PHE A 410 13.13 -24.08 -11.16
C PHE A 410 14.01 -24.05 -9.90
N LEU A 411 13.70 -23.13 -8.98
CA LEU A 411 14.40 -22.90 -7.71
C LEU A 411 15.94 -22.75 -7.78
N ASP A 412 16.56 -22.68 -8.91
CA ASP A 412 18.00 -22.46 -9.17
C ASP A 412 18.92 -22.42 -7.93
N LEU A 413 19.11 -23.59 -7.32
CA LEU A 413 19.86 -23.73 -6.06
C LEU A 413 21.34 -23.38 -6.19
N ASP A 414 21.90 -23.56 -7.41
CA ASP A 414 23.32 -23.20 -7.65
C ASP A 414 23.54 -21.69 -7.61
N THR A 415 22.62 -20.91 -8.16
CA THR A 415 22.65 -19.46 -8.05
C THR A 415 22.43 -19.02 -6.60
N MET A 416 21.48 -19.62 -5.89
CA MET A 416 21.27 -19.34 -4.47
C MET A 416 22.55 -19.60 -3.66
N ARG A 417 23.24 -20.71 -3.90
CA ARG A 417 24.50 -21.06 -3.23
C ARG A 417 25.60 -20.04 -3.49
N LYS A 418 25.77 -19.59 -4.75
CA LYS A 418 26.73 -18.55 -5.12
C LYS A 418 26.48 -17.25 -4.37
N TYR A 419 25.23 -16.83 -4.20
CA TYR A 419 24.87 -15.66 -3.39
C TYR A 419 25.29 -15.85 -1.92
N MET A 420 25.16 -17.04 -1.37
CA MET A 420 25.57 -17.34 0.01
C MET A 420 27.10 -17.28 0.18
N GLU A 421 27.87 -17.63 -0.85
CA GLU A 421 29.34 -17.66 -0.85
C GLU A 421 29.98 -16.26 -1.01
N VAL A 422 29.22 -15.20 -1.24
CA VAL A 422 29.74 -13.82 -1.24
C VAL A 422 30.07 -13.41 0.19
N ASP A 423 31.35 -13.21 0.51
CA ASP A 423 31.81 -12.94 1.89
C ASP A 423 32.07 -11.46 2.18
N ASP A 424 32.31 -10.63 1.17
CA ASP A 424 32.57 -9.20 1.40
C ASP A 424 31.29 -8.44 1.72
N PHE A 425 31.20 -7.88 2.91
CA PHE A 425 30.02 -7.11 3.36
C PHE A 425 30.37 -5.64 3.54
N LEU A 426 29.38 -4.79 3.23
CA LEU A 426 29.41 -3.35 3.48
C LEU A 426 28.87 -3.04 4.87
N THR A 427 27.68 -3.60 5.18
CA THR A 427 27.05 -3.44 6.49
C THR A 427 26.54 -4.79 6.99
N LEU A 428 26.66 -5.01 8.30
CA LEU A 428 26.11 -6.14 9.03
C LEU A 428 25.31 -5.62 10.23
N GLU A 429 24.00 -5.74 10.15
CA GLU A 429 23.09 -5.45 11.26
C GLU A 429 22.72 -6.76 11.97
N LYS A 430 22.96 -6.83 13.29
CA LYS A 430 22.58 -7.94 14.15
C LYS A 430 21.48 -7.50 15.08
N THR A 431 20.33 -8.16 14.99
CA THR A 431 19.20 -7.97 15.90
C THR A 431 19.06 -9.18 16.80
N GLU A 432 19.08 -8.99 18.11
CA GLU A 432 18.83 -10.00 19.13
C GLU A 432 17.57 -9.64 19.90
N THR A 433 16.64 -10.59 20.02
CA THR A 433 15.43 -10.43 20.80
C THR A 433 15.32 -11.53 21.82
N TYR A 434 15.07 -11.15 23.06
CA TYR A 434 14.81 -12.03 24.20
C TYR A 434 13.42 -11.72 24.73
N SER A 435 12.59 -12.72 24.93
CA SER A 435 11.33 -12.54 25.64
C SER A 435 11.13 -13.58 26.73
N LEU A 436 10.46 -13.17 27.79
CA LEU A 436 10.09 -14.03 28.89
C LEU A 436 8.69 -13.68 29.39
N LYS A 437 7.84 -14.68 29.52
CA LYS A 437 6.49 -14.56 30.09
C LYS A 437 6.23 -15.70 31.05
N THR A 438 5.80 -15.34 32.28
CA THR A 438 5.63 -16.31 33.37
C THR A 438 4.33 -16.03 34.15
N PRO A 439 3.18 -16.61 33.77
CA PRO A 439 1.94 -16.43 34.50
C PRO A 439 1.96 -17.16 35.85
N PHE A 440 1.50 -16.49 36.91
CA PHE A 440 1.31 -16.99 38.24
C PHE A 440 -0.18 -17.04 38.55
N SER A 441 -0.65 -18.12 39.19
CA SER A 441 -2.03 -18.24 39.66
C SER A 441 -2.02 -18.29 41.19
N PHE A 442 -2.56 -17.25 41.84
CA PHE A 442 -2.66 -17.18 43.29
C PHE A 442 -4.07 -17.61 43.73
N PHE A 443 -4.14 -18.74 44.46
CA PHE A 443 -5.38 -19.28 45.03
C PHE A 443 -6.50 -19.47 43.98
N ASP A 444 -6.17 -19.75 42.73
CA ASP A 444 -7.09 -19.88 41.59
C ASP A 444 -8.02 -18.67 41.35
N LYS A 445 -7.71 -17.53 41.98
CA LYS A 445 -8.53 -16.30 41.91
C LYS A 445 -7.83 -15.08 41.35
N ILE A 446 -6.53 -15.05 41.38
CA ILE A 446 -5.72 -13.91 40.87
C ILE A 446 -4.67 -14.48 39.97
N ILE A 447 -4.72 -14.09 38.71
CA ILE A 447 -3.72 -14.47 37.71
C ILE A 447 -2.86 -13.24 37.43
N PHE A 448 -1.58 -13.29 37.72
CA PHE A 448 -0.58 -12.27 37.43
C PHE A 448 0.37 -12.79 36.36
N SER A 449 0.46 -12.11 35.25
CA SER A 449 1.31 -12.52 34.12
C SER A 449 2.27 -11.40 33.73
N PRO A 450 3.48 -11.37 34.35
CA PRO A 450 4.53 -10.46 33.90
C PRO A 450 5.14 -10.94 32.58
N ALA A 451 5.57 -9.99 31.77
CA ALA A 451 6.25 -10.23 30.52
C ALA A 451 7.38 -9.19 30.34
N TYR A 452 8.49 -9.62 29.75
CA TYR A 452 9.59 -8.75 29.40
C TYR A 452 10.12 -9.11 28.03
N VAL A 453 10.33 -8.12 27.19
CA VAL A 453 10.97 -8.27 25.89
C VAL A 453 12.10 -7.28 25.77
N LEU A 454 13.27 -7.77 25.36
CA LEU A 454 14.45 -6.97 25.05
C LEU A 454 14.86 -7.22 23.61
N THR A 455 14.91 -6.15 22.80
CA THR A 455 15.47 -6.21 21.44
C THR A 455 16.65 -5.26 21.35
N ARG A 456 17.81 -5.80 20.98
CA ARG A 456 19.05 -5.05 20.76
C ARG A 456 19.42 -5.14 19.28
N VAL A 457 19.70 -4.00 18.68
CA VAL A 457 20.19 -3.90 17.30
C VAL A 457 21.58 -3.31 17.32
N ASN A 458 22.54 -4.07 16.80
CA ASN A 458 23.92 -3.66 16.66
C ASN A 458 24.30 -3.64 15.17
N GLU A 459 25.17 -2.73 14.78
CA GLU A 459 25.62 -2.60 13.40
C GLU A 459 27.14 -2.55 13.31
N LYS A 460 27.71 -3.26 12.32
CA LYS A 460 29.03 -3.04 11.76
C LYS A 460 28.86 -2.38 10.41
N ASN A 461 29.58 -1.31 10.12
CA ASN A 461 29.50 -0.60 8.87
C ASN A 461 30.90 -0.19 8.38
N LYS A 462 31.40 -0.87 7.33
CA LYS A 462 32.72 -0.60 6.74
C LYS A 462 32.79 0.75 6.02
N GLU A 463 31.65 1.30 5.57
CA GLU A 463 31.60 2.60 4.91
C GLU A 463 31.87 3.75 5.88
N TYR A 464 31.36 3.66 7.12
CA TYR A 464 31.49 4.70 8.12
C TYR A 464 32.76 4.54 8.97
N PHE A 465 33.22 3.29 9.24
CA PHE A 465 34.25 2.96 10.22
C PHE A 465 35.52 2.39 9.61
N LYS A 466 35.89 2.81 8.40
CA LYS A 466 37.11 2.43 7.67
C LYS A 466 38.00 1.41 8.40
N ASN A 467 37.75 0.12 8.22
CA ASN A 467 38.51 -1.03 8.75
C ASN A 467 38.25 -1.44 10.22
N GLU A 468 37.27 -0.92 10.93
CA GLU A 468 36.95 -1.39 12.27
C GLU A 468 35.92 -2.53 12.22
N GLU A 469 36.26 -3.69 12.78
CA GLU A 469 35.37 -4.83 12.94
C GLU A 469 34.57 -4.76 14.26
N ILE A 470 34.16 -3.56 14.67
CA ILE A 470 33.47 -3.33 15.95
C ILE A 470 31.98 -3.21 15.68
N PHE A 471 31.16 -3.84 16.55
CA PHE A 471 29.72 -3.62 16.59
C PHE A 471 29.38 -2.40 17.44
N TYR A 472 28.62 -1.47 16.88
CA TYR A 472 28.06 -0.34 17.61
C TYR A 472 26.59 -0.57 17.88
N ASP A 473 26.08 -0.15 19.04
CA ASP A 473 24.67 -0.17 19.33
C ASP A 473 23.93 0.80 18.38
N LYS A 474 22.88 0.34 17.73
CA LYS A 474 22.02 1.12 16.83
C LYS A 474 20.70 1.46 17.51
N SER A 475 20.10 0.48 18.17
CA SER A 475 18.92 0.68 19.00
C SER A 475 18.78 -0.37 20.08
N LEU A 476 18.14 0.04 21.16
CA LEU A 476 17.72 -0.81 22.26
C LEU A 476 16.24 -0.60 22.49
N ASN A 477 15.45 -1.67 22.40
CA ASN A 477 14.01 -1.64 22.65
C ASN A 477 13.71 -2.58 23.83
N GLN A 478 13.04 -2.05 24.84
CA GLN A 478 12.63 -2.78 26.03
C GLN A 478 11.12 -2.64 26.18
N ASP A 479 10.44 -3.79 26.23
CA ASP A 479 9.00 -3.84 26.49
C ASP A 479 8.77 -4.58 27.82
N VAL A 480 8.16 -3.88 28.78
CA VAL A 480 7.73 -4.44 30.07
C VAL A 480 6.22 -4.51 30.06
N GLY A 481 5.68 -5.68 30.31
CA GLY A 481 4.25 -5.90 30.38
C GLY A 481 3.86 -6.64 31.64
N ALA A 482 2.66 -6.39 32.12
CA ALA A 482 2.03 -7.20 33.18
C ALA A 482 0.52 -7.21 32.96
N SER A 483 -0.08 -8.37 33.17
CA SER A 483 -1.54 -8.46 33.29
C SER A 483 -1.93 -9.04 34.63
N LEU A 484 -2.95 -8.46 35.22
CA LEU A 484 -3.51 -8.87 36.52
C LEU A 484 -5.00 -9.11 36.36
N ASN A 485 -5.40 -10.36 36.43
CA ASN A 485 -6.79 -10.76 36.29
C ASN A 485 -7.31 -11.25 37.64
N PHE A 486 -8.38 -10.62 38.14
CA PHE A 486 -9.04 -10.98 39.41
C PHE A 486 -10.29 -11.82 39.11
N GLN A 487 -10.39 -12.99 39.75
CA GLN A 487 -11.56 -13.87 39.67
C GLN A 487 -12.16 -14.09 41.09
N VAL A 488 -12.20 -13.01 41.87
CA VAL A 488 -12.57 -13.08 43.29
C VAL A 488 -14.03 -13.47 43.51
N THR A 489 -14.92 -12.88 42.70
CA THR A 489 -16.34 -13.19 42.68
C THR A 489 -16.86 -13.26 41.24
N LYS A 490 -18.03 -13.85 41.01
CA LYS A 490 -18.65 -13.95 39.68
C LYS A 490 -18.95 -12.58 39.07
N TRP A 491 -19.23 -11.56 39.85
CA TRP A 491 -19.59 -10.23 39.43
C TRP A 491 -18.42 -9.25 39.44
N PHE A 492 -17.31 -9.55 40.09
CA PHE A 492 -16.14 -8.69 40.14
C PHE A 492 -14.91 -9.43 39.65
N GLN A 493 -14.67 -9.32 38.35
CA GLN A 493 -13.56 -9.93 37.62
C GLN A 493 -12.84 -8.88 36.78
N PRO A 494 -12.23 -7.86 37.40
CA PRO A 494 -11.46 -6.88 36.66
C PRO A 494 -10.19 -7.48 36.11
N ASN A 495 -9.80 -6.97 34.92
CA ASN A 495 -8.52 -7.24 34.32
C ASN A 495 -7.76 -5.93 34.18
N ILE A 496 -6.53 -5.88 34.64
CA ILE A 496 -5.61 -4.75 34.52
C ILE A 496 -4.46 -5.19 33.63
N ILE A 497 -4.23 -4.45 32.56
CA ILE A 497 -3.10 -4.66 31.65
C ILE A 497 -2.21 -3.43 31.73
N TYR A 498 -0.93 -3.66 31.95
CA TYR A 498 0.10 -2.63 31.95
C TYR A 498 1.14 -2.98 30.90
N SER A 499 1.60 -1.98 30.15
CA SER A 499 2.75 -2.09 29.26
C SER A 499 3.55 -0.79 29.24
N LEU A 500 4.86 -0.93 29.20
CA LEU A 500 5.80 0.18 28.98
C LEU A 500 6.78 -0.24 27.92
N LYS A 501 6.88 0.56 26.86
CA LYS A 501 7.86 0.43 25.80
C LYS A 501 8.86 1.56 25.88
N ASN A 502 10.15 1.23 25.87
CA ASN A 502 11.26 2.16 25.81
C ASN A 502 12.14 1.84 24.60
N ILE A 503 12.36 2.82 23.73
CA ILE A 503 13.21 2.71 22.55
C ILE A 503 14.34 3.74 22.68
N GLU A 504 15.56 3.26 22.64
CA GLU A 504 16.74 4.09 22.59
C GLU A 504 17.40 3.94 21.21
N THR A 505 17.77 5.04 20.59
CA THR A 505 18.51 5.05 19.32
C THR A 505 19.89 5.69 19.54
N TYR A 506 20.87 5.25 18.77
CA TYR A 506 22.26 5.67 18.89
C TYR A 506 22.76 6.21 17.57
N ASP A 507 23.72 7.14 17.60
CA ASP A 507 24.38 7.63 16.41
C ASP A 507 25.43 6.61 15.93
N LEU A 508 25.39 6.33 14.64
CA LEU A 508 26.34 5.45 13.95
C LEU A 508 27.39 6.20 13.15
N THR A 509 27.18 7.50 12.92
CA THR A 509 28.06 8.34 12.10
C THR A 509 28.84 9.31 12.97
N TYR A 510 30.12 9.50 12.64
CA TYR A 510 30.86 10.63 13.17
C TYR A 510 30.39 11.92 12.50
N SER A 511 29.93 12.87 13.29
CA SER A 511 29.56 14.20 12.82
C SER A 511 30.29 15.23 13.65
N SER A 512 31.08 16.07 12.98
CA SER A 512 31.71 17.24 13.59
C SER A 512 31.06 18.48 13.03
N THR A 513 30.26 19.17 13.84
CA THR A 513 29.86 20.55 13.60
C THR A 513 30.72 21.45 14.47
N SER A 514 30.80 22.75 14.13
CA SER A 514 31.64 23.74 14.82
C SER A 514 31.44 23.84 16.34
N ALA A 515 30.44 23.15 16.91
CA ALA A 515 30.11 23.19 18.33
C ALA A 515 30.06 21.83 19.03
N ILE A 516 29.86 20.69 18.31
CA ILE A 516 29.64 19.37 18.94
C ILE A 516 30.27 18.26 18.08
N ASN A 517 31.09 17.42 18.71
CA ASN A 517 31.58 16.16 18.13
C ASN A 517 30.67 15.04 18.59
N VAL A 518 29.95 14.41 17.64
CA VAL A 518 29.15 13.20 17.87
C VAL A 518 29.99 11.99 17.47
N TYR A 519 30.11 11.03 18.36
CA TYR A 519 30.86 9.79 18.12
C TYR A 519 29.91 8.62 17.90
N PRO A 520 30.31 7.61 17.11
CA PRO A 520 29.56 6.38 16.97
C PRO A 520 29.23 5.73 18.31
N GLY A 521 28.00 5.25 18.48
CA GLY A 521 27.52 4.64 19.72
C GLY A 521 27.09 5.64 20.80
N GLN A 522 27.03 6.92 20.48
CA GLN A 522 26.46 7.92 21.39
C GLN A 522 24.93 7.89 21.31
N LYS A 523 24.25 7.94 22.45
CA LYS A 523 22.78 7.94 22.52
C LYS A 523 22.22 9.21 21.84
N LYS A 524 21.28 9.03 20.93
CA LYS A 524 20.71 10.09 20.09
C LYS A 524 19.30 10.49 20.50
N ALA A 525 18.44 9.50 20.74
CA ALA A 525 17.05 9.74 21.10
C ALA A 525 16.51 8.63 22.01
N ILE A 526 15.47 8.98 22.73
CA ILE A 526 14.70 8.08 23.60
C ILE A 526 13.24 8.33 23.34
N ASP A 527 12.50 7.26 23.06
CA ASP A 527 11.04 7.27 22.90
C ASP A 527 10.43 6.28 23.90
N ARG A 528 9.47 6.75 24.69
CA ARG A 528 8.75 5.90 25.65
C ARG A 528 7.24 5.97 25.41
N THR A 529 6.58 4.84 25.57
CA THR A 529 5.12 4.74 25.56
C THR A 529 4.66 3.82 26.68
N GLY A 530 3.88 4.34 27.61
CA GLY A 530 3.25 3.60 28.68
C GLY A 530 1.74 3.49 28.47
N THR A 531 1.19 2.31 28.71
CA THR A 531 -0.26 2.06 28.64
C THR A 531 -0.71 1.29 29.86
N THR A 532 -1.78 1.75 30.50
CA THR A 532 -2.49 1.00 31.54
C THR A 532 -3.95 0.94 31.17
N GLU A 533 -4.49 -0.28 31.11
CA GLU A 533 -5.89 -0.52 30.80
C GLU A 533 -6.55 -1.32 31.91
N PHE A 534 -7.64 -0.79 32.43
CA PHE A 534 -8.54 -1.47 33.33
C PHE A 534 -9.80 -1.88 32.58
N THR A 535 -10.16 -3.15 32.62
CA THR A 535 -11.39 -3.68 32.02
C THR A 535 -12.20 -4.45 33.07
N TRP A 536 -13.50 -4.22 33.09
CA TRP A 536 -14.41 -4.95 33.98
C TRP A 536 -15.69 -5.32 33.25
N ASN A 537 -16.02 -6.61 33.32
CA ASN A 537 -17.25 -7.17 32.77
C ASN A 537 -18.22 -7.51 33.89
N LEU A 538 -19.38 -6.86 33.86
CA LEU A 538 -20.46 -7.09 34.85
C LEU A 538 -21.65 -7.73 34.15
N GLN A 539 -22.11 -8.84 34.69
CA GLN A 539 -23.39 -9.47 34.35
C GLN A 539 -24.38 -9.29 35.49
N ALA A 540 -25.50 -8.65 35.23
CA ALA A 540 -26.47 -8.33 36.28
C ALA A 540 -27.07 -9.59 36.95
N LYS A 541 -27.10 -10.73 36.25
CA LYS A 541 -27.51 -12.03 36.83
C LYS A 541 -26.62 -12.49 37.97
N ASP A 542 -25.38 -12.02 38.04
CA ASP A 542 -24.41 -12.42 39.08
C ASP A 542 -24.60 -11.60 40.39
N ILE A 543 -25.33 -10.46 40.28
CA ILE A 543 -25.63 -9.58 41.42
C ILE A 543 -27.09 -9.71 41.87
N SER A 544 -28.00 -9.89 40.93
CA SER A 544 -29.44 -9.83 41.17
C SER A 544 -30.15 -11.08 40.66
N ALA A 545 -30.96 -11.69 41.52
CA ALA A 545 -31.87 -12.78 41.16
C ALA A 545 -33.07 -12.34 40.29
N SER A 546 -33.18 -11.06 39.99
CA SER A 546 -34.28 -10.52 39.16
C SER A 546 -34.25 -11.09 37.76
N LYS A 547 -35.29 -11.78 37.34
CA LYS A 547 -35.46 -12.30 35.99
C LYS A 547 -35.45 -11.22 34.91
N TYR A 548 -35.78 -9.98 35.26
CA TYR A 548 -35.84 -8.84 34.34
C TYR A 548 -34.45 -8.25 34.01
N LEU A 549 -33.48 -8.42 34.89
CA LEU A 549 -32.12 -7.92 34.71
C LEU A 549 -31.13 -9.01 34.24
N LYS A 550 -31.60 -10.25 34.12
CA LYS A 550 -30.75 -11.40 33.83
C LYS A 550 -29.89 -11.22 32.54
N SER A 551 -30.44 -10.56 31.53
CA SER A 551 -29.75 -10.34 30.26
C SER A 551 -28.89 -9.07 30.19
N LEU A 552 -28.93 -8.24 31.25
CA LEU A 552 -28.19 -7.01 31.30
C LEU A 552 -26.70 -7.26 31.55
N THR A 553 -25.85 -6.81 30.66
CA THR A 553 -24.39 -6.88 30.77
C THR A 553 -23.77 -5.53 30.54
N PHE A 554 -22.72 -5.21 31.29
CA PHE A 554 -21.90 -4.05 31.11
C PHE A 554 -20.44 -4.46 30.98
N THR A 555 -19.73 -3.89 30.00
CA THR A 555 -18.29 -3.93 29.91
C THR A 555 -17.78 -2.50 30.00
N THR A 556 -16.98 -2.22 31.01
CA THR A 556 -16.32 -0.92 31.15
C THR A 556 -14.83 -1.07 30.91
N SER A 557 -14.21 -0.13 30.22
CA SER A 557 -12.77 -0.02 30.14
C SER A 557 -12.32 1.43 30.35
N TYR A 558 -11.22 1.57 31.04
CA TYR A 558 -10.50 2.83 31.22
C TYR A 558 -9.05 2.60 30.83
N ARG A 559 -8.57 3.34 29.86
CA ARG A 559 -7.21 3.26 29.33
C ARG A 559 -6.51 4.58 29.53
N ILE A 560 -5.34 4.52 30.09
CA ILE A 560 -4.38 5.61 30.19
C ILE A 560 -3.25 5.27 29.22
N GLN A 561 -2.89 6.21 28.37
CA GLN A 561 -1.75 6.08 27.49
C GLN A 561 -0.93 7.36 27.53
N ASP A 562 0.32 7.23 27.88
CA ASP A 562 1.26 8.33 27.95
C ASP A 562 2.48 8.03 27.08
N SER A 563 3.02 9.05 26.43
CA SER A 563 4.27 8.90 25.69
C SER A 563 5.12 10.16 25.82
N ASP A 564 6.43 9.99 25.78
CA ASP A 564 7.39 11.07 25.67
C ASP A 564 8.52 10.72 24.72
N SER A 565 9.08 11.73 24.07
CA SER A 565 10.19 11.58 23.11
C SER A 565 11.20 12.68 23.34
N TYR A 566 12.46 12.30 23.38
CA TYR A 566 13.61 13.17 23.61
C TYR A 566 14.64 12.97 22.52
N THR A 567 15.31 14.07 22.13
CA THR A 567 16.44 14.04 21.17
C THR A 567 17.65 14.72 21.80
N ASN A 568 18.82 14.57 21.16
CA ASN A 568 20.11 15.10 21.64
C ASN A 568 20.43 14.67 23.08
N VAL A 569 20.20 13.40 23.38
CA VAL A 569 20.38 12.84 24.73
C VAL A 569 21.86 12.58 24.96
N GLU A 570 22.45 13.14 26.01
CA GLU A 570 23.83 12.89 26.37
C GLU A 570 24.07 11.43 26.79
N LYS A 571 25.31 10.96 26.61
CA LYS A 571 25.73 9.57 26.90
C LYS A 571 25.38 9.11 28.33
N ASP A 572 25.40 10.03 29.29
CA ASP A 572 25.17 9.73 30.71
C ASP A 572 23.69 9.90 31.14
N PHE A 573 22.79 10.19 30.21
CA PHE A 573 21.35 10.12 30.49
C PHE A 573 20.97 8.64 30.71
N SER A 574 21.66 8.03 31.65
CA SER A 574 21.62 6.59 31.94
C SER A 574 20.34 6.14 32.59
N SER A 575 19.46 7.06 32.88
CA SER A 575 18.51 6.76 33.91
C SER A 575 17.11 6.44 33.43
N ILE A 576 16.92 6.22 32.11
CA ILE A 576 15.68 5.64 31.60
C ILE A 576 15.85 4.11 31.54
N GLY A 577 16.42 3.55 32.57
CA GLY A 577 16.38 2.11 32.80
C GLY A 577 15.06 1.71 33.47
N LEU A 578 14.82 0.42 33.61
CA LEU A 578 13.72 -0.20 34.34
C LEU A 578 13.75 0.12 35.86
N SER A 579 13.95 1.38 36.26
CA SER A 579 13.77 1.78 37.66
C SER A 579 12.29 1.99 37.95
N VAL A 580 11.80 1.62 39.10
CA VAL A 580 10.39 1.64 39.49
C VAL A 580 9.76 3.02 39.33
N ASP A 581 10.51 4.08 39.58
CA ASP A 581 10.13 5.49 39.39
C ASP A 581 9.93 5.86 37.91
N LYS A 582 10.40 5.03 36.95
CA LYS A 582 10.32 5.25 35.50
C LYS A 582 9.42 4.27 34.75
N LEU A 583 8.80 3.35 35.46
CA LEU A 583 7.72 2.53 34.93
C LEU A 583 6.40 3.33 34.75
N TRP A 584 6.40 4.58 35.19
CA TRP A 584 5.24 5.48 35.07
C TRP A 584 5.65 6.77 34.37
N ILE A 585 5.01 7.08 33.24
CA ILE A 585 5.35 8.24 32.41
C ILE A 585 4.54 9.47 32.84
N ARG A 586 3.29 9.26 33.28
CA ARG A 586 2.40 10.34 33.71
C ARG A 586 2.94 11.03 34.96
N GLY A 587 3.04 12.32 34.91
CA GLY A 587 3.64 13.16 35.94
C GLY A 587 4.31 14.40 35.36
N ASN A 588 4.59 14.39 34.07
CA ASN A 588 4.93 15.57 33.33
C ASN A 588 3.63 16.23 32.84
N GLU A 589 2.96 17.00 33.72
CA GLU A 589 1.81 17.79 33.28
C GLU A 589 2.27 18.76 32.19
N LEU A 590 1.61 18.74 31.04
CA LEU A 590 1.94 19.62 29.92
C LEU A 590 1.93 21.11 30.29
N LYS A 591 1.18 21.47 31.31
CA LYS A 591 1.10 22.84 31.88
C LYS A 591 2.38 23.28 32.63
N GLU A 592 3.16 22.34 33.13
CA GLU A 592 4.42 22.60 33.82
C GLU A 592 5.62 22.63 32.87
N ILE A 593 5.44 22.14 31.69
CA ILE A 593 6.45 22.15 30.64
C ILE A 593 6.50 23.53 30.03
N GLN A 594 7.21 24.43 30.67
CA GLN A 594 7.53 25.81 30.20
C GLN A 594 8.54 25.72 29.04
N PRO A 595 8.55 26.70 28.09
CA PRO A 595 9.24 26.62 26.81
C PRO A 595 10.77 26.63 26.80
N VAL A 596 11.44 26.20 27.83
CA VAL A 596 12.90 26.10 27.90
C VAL A 596 13.29 24.60 27.95
N TYR A 597 13.10 23.95 26.87
CA TYR A 597 13.20 22.48 26.80
C TYR A 597 14.47 21.96 26.19
N SER A 598 15.50 22.76 26.01
CA SER A 598 16.85 22.27 25.84
C SER A 598 17.61 22.47 27.14
N THR A 599 17.82 21.40 27.84
CA THR A 599 18.91 21.33 28.79
C THR A 599 20.18 20.96 28.03
N ASN A 600 21.36 21.12 28.63
CA ASN A 600 22.60 20.61 28.01
C ASN A 600 22.57 19.09 27.80
N SER A 601 21.59 18.39 28.35
CA SER A 601 21.50 16.93 28.37
C SER A 601 20.48 16.34 27.40
N TYR A 602 19.45 17.07 26.98
CA TYR A 602 18.42 16.59 26.04
C TYR A 602 17.49 17.70 25.53
N THR A 603 16.78 17.42 24.43
CA THR A 603 15.71 18.28 23.89
C THR A 603 14.39 17.50 23.88
N VAL A 604 13.34 18.04 24.48
CA VAL A 604 11.99 17.44 24.42
C VAL A 604 11.42 17.61 23.01
N LYS A 605 11.02 16.54 22.36
CA LYS A 605 10.41 16.54 21.05
C LYS A 605 8.89 16.48 21.13
N THR A 606 8.36 15.49 21.84
CA THR A 606 6.93 15.29 22.01
C THR A 606 6.62 14.78 23.40
N ILE A 607 5.46 15.18 23.92
CA ILE A 607 4.83 14.55 25.10
C ILE A 607 3.34 14.42 24.79
N MET A 608 2.76 13.28 25.15
CA MET A 608 1.34 13.01 24.97
C MET A 608 0.79 12.31 26.21
N ASN A 609 -0.34 12.80 26.70
CA ASN A 609 -1.16 12.16 27.74
C ASN A 609 -2.54 11.92 27.16
N ARG A 610 -3.04 10.68 27.26
CA ARG A 610 -4.33 10.30 26.72
C ARG A 610 -5.11 9.46 27.70
N ASP A 611 -6.37 9.77 27.86
CA ASP A 611 -7.36 9.05 28.65
C ASP A 611 -8.52 8.62 27.76
N ASP A 612 -8.79 7.32 27.72
CA ASP A 612 -9.91 6.75 26.99
C ASP A 612 -10.86 6.03 27.98
N ARG A 613 -12.14 6.36 27.90
CA ARG A 613 -13.21 5.70 28.65
C ARG A 613 -14.19 5.04 27.71
N ARG A 614 -14.57 3.82 28.00
CA ARG A 614 -15.54 3.10 27.19
C ARG A 614 -16.50 2.31 28.07
N VAL A 615 -17.77 2.40 27.75
CA VAL A 615 -18.82 1.60 28.37
C VAL A 615 -19.67 0.96 27.28
N ILE A 616 -19.80 -0.34 27.33
CA ILE A 616 -20.68 -1.10 26.44
C ILE A 616 -21.75 -1.74 27.29
N GLY A 617 -23.02 -1.45 27.01
CA GLY A 617 -24.15 -2.12 27.64
C GLY A 617 -24.91 -2.98 26.63
N ARG A 618 -25.34 -4.16 27.06
CA ARG A 618 -26.22 -5.01 26.26
C ARG A 618 -27.38 -5.44 27.15
N TYR A 619 -28.60 -5.39 26.64
CA TYR A 619 -29.80 -5.68 27.36
C TYR A 619 -30.92 -6.23 26.48
N ASN A 620 -31.61 -7.27 26.93
CA ASN A 620 -32.79 -7.83 26.30
C ASN A 620 -33.98 -7.58 27.22
N PRO A 621 -34.62 -6.40 27.14
CA PRO A 621 -35.60 -5.93 28.13
C PRO A 621 -36.82 -6.83 28.28
N PHE A 622 -37.18 -7.52 27.23
CA PHE A 622 -38.41 -8.31 27.19
C PHE A 622 -38.19 -9.84 27.27
N GLU A 623 -36.96 -10.30 27.43
CA GLU A 623 -36.62 -11.73 27.51
C GLU A 623 -37.31 -12.44 28.66
N ALA A 624 -37.48 -11.76 29.79
CA ALA A 624 -38.07 -12.27 31.01
C ALA A 624 -39.60 -12.44 30.93
N PHE A 625 -40.25 -11.82 29.94
CA PHE A 625 -41.67 -11.90 29.75
C PHE A 625 -42.03 -13.09 28.85
N ASP A 626 -43.05 -13.87 29.24
CA ASP A 626 -43.52 -15.01 28.43
C ASP A 626 -44.42 -14.53 27.28
N LEU A 627 -43.88 -13.64 26.45
CA LEU A 627 -44.58 -13.11 25.27
C LEU A 627 -44.58 -14.16 24.16
N LYS A 628 -45.81 -14.56 23.73
CA LYS A 628 -46.04 -15.59 22.72
C LYS A 628 -46.81 -15.02 21.52
N GLY A 629 -46.86 -15.78 20.41
CA GLY A 629 -47.64 -15.43 19.26
C GLY A 629 -47.15 -14.12 18.60
N LYS A 630 -48.05 -13.15 18.40
CA LYS A 630 -47.78 -11.85 17.77
C LYS A 630 -46.76 -10.98 18.54
N PHE A 631 -46.59 -11.20 19.84
CA PHE A 631 -45.66 -10.41 20.65
C PHE A 631 -44.25 -11.04 20.74
N MET A 632 -43.97 -12.13 20.05
CA MET A 632 -42.67 -12.78 20.03
C MET A 632 -41.53 -11.88 19.57
N PRO A 633 -41.68 -11.01 18.56
CA PRO A 633 -40.63 -10.09 18.18
C PRO A 633 -40.19 -9.14 19.29
N ILE A 634 -41.10 -8.65 20.07
CA ILE A 634 -40.81 -7.79 21.23
C ILE A 634 -39.96 -8.56 22.25
N ARG A 635 -40.28 -9.85 22.52
CA ARG A 635 -39.47 -10.69 23.40
C ARG A 635 -38.04 -10.84 22.96
N THR A 636 -37.78 -10.84 21.66
CA THR A 636 -36.42 -10.99 21.08
C THR A 636 -35.66 -9.68 20.96
N MET A 637 -36.28 -8.55 21.37
CA MET A 637 -35.62 -7.23 21.27
C MET A 637 -34.35 -7.21 22.11
N SER A 638 -33.24 -6.83 21.45
CA SER A 638 -31.93 -6.59 22.06
C SER A 638 -31.55 -5.14 21.87
N LEU A 639 -31.01 -4.53 22.90
CA LEU A 639 -30.47 -3.19 22.91
C LEU A 639 -28.99 -3.28 23.26
N SER A 640 -28.15 -2.73 22.42
CA SER A 640 -26.73 -2.52 22.72
C SER A 640 -26.44 -1.03 22.63
N PHE A 641 -25.72 -0.50 23.58
CA PHE A 641 -25.24 0.87 23.54
C PHE A 641 -23.76 0.92 23.88
N THR A 642 -23.05 1.83 23.22
CA THR A 642 -21.65 2.09 23.49
C THR A 642 -21.47 3.58 23.75
N PHE A 643 -20.75 3.87 24.81
CA PHE A 643 -20.24 5.21 25.10
C PHE A 643 -18.73 5.16 25.04
N THR A 644 -18.11 6.07 24.29
CA THR A 644 -16.66 6.29 24.31
C THR A 644 -16.36 7.77 24.50
N ASP A 645 -15.36 8.05 25.31
CA ASP A 645 -14.91 9.39 25.66
C ASP A 645 -13.39 9.36 25.75
N GLY A 646 -12.71 10.12 24.89
CA GLY A 646 -11.26 10.21 24.82
C GLY A 646 -10.79 11.65 24.94
N GLN A 647 -9.81 11.87 25.82
CA GLN A 647 -9.12 13.15 25.97
C GLN A 647 -7.64 12.93 25.70
N GLU A 648 -7.05 13.78 24.89
CA GLU A 648 -5.63 13.76 24.57
C GLU A 648 -5.06 15.17 24.68
N GLN A 649 -3.99 15.28 25.45
CA GLN A 649 -3.14 16.46 25.51
C GLN A 649 -1.81 16.11 24.88
N SER A 650 -1.37 16.88 23.94
CA SER A 650 -0.09 16.65 23.24
C SER A 650 0.72 17.92 23.12
N TYR A 651 2.02 17.77 23.26
CA TYR A 651 3.03 18.79 23.00
C TYR A 651 3.90 18.30 21.84
N ASN A 652 4.08 19.11 20.84
CA ASN A 652 4.95 18.82 19.71
C ASN A 652 5.70 20.09 19.30
N THR A 653 7.02 20.08 19.49
CA THR A 653 7.98 21.10 19.02
C THR A 653 7.48 22.55 19.20
N GLY A 654 7.07 22.94 20.43
CA GLY A 654 6.68 24.31 20.76
C GLY A 654 5.18 24.60 20.73
N THR A 655 4.34 23.63 20.32
CA THR A 655 2.88 23.79 20.31
C THR A 655 2.20 22.76 21.22
N THR A 656 1.28 23.23 22.04
CA THR A 656 0.40 22.37 22.85
C THR A 656 -0.94 22.25 22.16
N LYS A 657 -1.49 21.05 22.12
CA LYS A 657 -2.78 20.77 21.50
C LYS A 657 -3.60 19.86 22.40
N ASP A 658 -4.80 20.28 22.71
CA ASP A 658 -5.79 19.49 23.42
C ASP A 658 -6.85 19.00 22.45
N SER A 659 -7.12 17.71 22.47
CA SER A 659 -8.18 17.11 21.67
C SER A 659 -9.14 16.27 22.52
N TYR A 660 -10.39 16.27 22.10
CA TYR A 660 -11.46 15.58 22.76
C TYR A 660 -12.31 14.85 21.72
N THR A 661 -12.56 13.56 21.93
CA THR A 661 -13.43 12.74 21.07
C THR A 661 -14.47 12.03 21.90
N ARG A 662 -15.74 12.22 21.55
CA ARG A 662 -16.87 11.52 22.17
C ARG A 662 -17.70 10.81 21.11
N THR A 663 -18.05 9.55 21.38
CA THR A 663 -19.07 8.84 20.61
C THR A 663 -20.22 8.54 21.56
N TRP A 664 -21.32 9.24 21.36
CA TRP A 664 -22.56 9.05 22.10
C TRP A 664 -23.71 9.86 21.48
N PRO A 665 -24.90 9.25 21.29
CA PRO A 665 -25.18 7.83 21.47
C PRO A 665 -24.64 6.96 20.35
N ASP A 666 -24.24 5.72 20.68
CA ASP A 666 -23.98 4.64 19.75
C ASP A 666 -24.89 3.47 20.14
N ILE A 667 -25.94 3.27 19.37
CA ILE A 667 -27.05 2.38 19.73
C ILE A 667 -27.29 1.39 18.61
N LEU A 668 -27.41 0.12 18.97
CA LEU A 668 -27.87 -0.96 18.11
C LEU A 668 -29.10 -1.60 18.72
N ILE A 669 -30.22 -1.62 17.98
CA ILE A 669 -31.46 -2.29 18.34
C ILE A 669 -31.65 -3.47 17.40
N GLY A 670 -31.66 -4.68 17.96
CA GLY A 670 -31.94 -5.90 17.21
C GLY A 670 -33.29 -6.49 17.60
N MET A 671 -34.02 -6.98 16.62
CA MET A 671 -35.27 -7.74 16.82
C MET A 671 -35.34 -8.87 15.81
N SER A 672 -35.90 -9.99 16.20
CA SER A 672 -36.11 -11.13 15.32
C SER A 672 -37.57 -11.63 15.37
N ARG A 673 -37.92 -12.54 14.45
CA ARG A 673 -39.24 -13.17 14.35
C ARG A 673 -40.39 -12.21 14.02
N PHE A 674 -40.13 -11.18 13.23
CA PHE A 674 -41.14 -10.21 12.77
C PHE A 674 -42.29 -10.85 12.01
N GLU A 675 -42.11 -12.02 11.42
CA GLU A 675 -43.16 -12.77 10.74
C GLU A 675 -44.34 -13.08 11.66
N LYS A 676 -44.12 -13.14 12.96
CA LYS A 676 -45.17 -13.40 13.97
C LYS A 676 -46.12 -12.23 14.16
N LEU A 677 -45.62 -10.99 13.98
CA LEU A 677 -46.49 -9.79 14.03
C LEU A 677 -47.60 -9.82 12.97
N PHE A 678 -47.25 -10.27 11.77
CA PHE A 678 -48.12 -10.25 10.62
C PHE A 678 -48.90 -11.54 10.45
N GLY A 679 -48.66 -12.57 11.27
CA GLY A 679 -49.29 -13.89 11.14
C GLY A 679 -49.04 -14.54 9.78
N SER A 680 -47.96 -14.13 9.10
CA SER A 680 -47.69 -14.54 7.74
C SER A 680 -47.10 -15.94 7.68
N SER A 681 -47.64 -16.78 6.80
CA SER A 681 -47.10 -18.12 6.51
C SER A 681 -46.01 -18.10 5.44
N TRP A 682 -45.91 -16.97 4.70
CA TRP A 682 -44.96 -16.81 3.59
C TRP A 682 -43.59 -16.26 3.99
N MET A 683 -43.43 -15.71 5.22
CA MET A 683 -42.18 -15.21 5.77
C MET A 683 -41.74 -16.06 6.96
N SER A 684 -40.43 -16.24 7.11
CA SER A 684 -39.80 -16.85 8.29
C SER A 684 -38.41 -16.27 8.52
N ASP A 685 -37.84 -16.57 9.70
CA ASP A 685 -36.44 -16.23 10.07
C ASP A 685 -36.12 -14.74 9.89
N THR A 686 -37.06 -13.86 10.23
CA THR A 686 -36.90 -12.42 10.09
C THR A 686 -36.03 -11.86 11.20
N GLN A 687 -35.13 -10.94 10.84
CA GLN A 687 -34.28 -10.19 11.76
C GLN A 687 -34.16 -8.75 11.27
N LEU A 688 -34.33 -7.80 12.18
CA LEU A 688 -34.12 -6.36 11.96
C LEU A 688 -33.05 -5.87 12.93
N ASN A 689 -32.06 -5.18 12.43
CA ASN A 689 -31.09 -4.44 13.23
C ASN A 689 -31.12 -2.98 12.80
N LEU A 690 -31.25 -2.07 13.76
CA LEU A 690 -31.18 -0.63 13.54
C LEU A 690 -29.97 -0.07 14.27
N LYS A 691 -29.22 0.79 13.58
CA LYS A 691 -27.97 1.38 14.07
C LYS A 691 -28.11 2.89 14.10
N TYR A 692 -27.62 3.50 15.15
CA TYR A 692 -27.47 4.95 15.27
C TYR A 692 -26.18 5.27 16.01
N ASN A 693 -25.35 6.13 15.44
CA ASN A 693 -24.07 6.52 16.03
C ASN A 693 -23.85 8.03 15.83
N SER A 694 -23.47 8.71 16.88
CA SER A 694 -23.05 10.12 16.82
C SER A 694 -21.67 10.27 17.42
N LYS A 695 -20.76 10.89 16.67
CA LYS A 695 -19.37 11.13 17.08
C LYS A 695 -19.04 12.61 16.97
N THR A 696 -18.49 13.17 18.02
CA THR A 696 -17.98 14.55 18.08
C THR A 696 -16.48 14.53 18.33
N THR A 697 -15.75 15.32 17.59
CA THR A 697 -14.29 15.52 17.76
C THR A 697 -14.01 17.02 17.89
N ILE A 698 -13.32 17.42 18.93
CA ILE A 698 -12.92 18.81 19.19
C ILE A 698 -11.40 18.85 19.26
N VAL A 699 -10.80 19.74 18.52
CA VAL A 699 -9.38 20.07 18.62
C VAL A 699 -9.30 21.54 19.03
N GLU A 700 -8.79 21.79 20.23
CA GLU A 700 -8.80 23.14 20.79
C GLU A 700 -7.99 24.11 19.93
N GLY A 701 -8.58 25.27 19.63
CA GLY A 701 -7.96 26.28 18.77
C GLY A 701 -7.87 25.91 17.29
N VAL A 702 -8.39 24.77 16.84
CA VAL A 702 -8.27 24.31 15.45
C VAL A 702 -9.61 23.97 14.83
N SER A 703 -10.25 22.91 15.23
CA SER A 703 -11.46 22.42 14.57
C SER A 703 -12.48 21.77 15.49
N TYR A 704 -13.72 21.76 15.03
CA TYR A 704 -14.84 21.02 15.60
C TYR A 704 -15.45 20.14 14.51
N GLY A 705 -15.53 18.84 14.75
CA GLY A 705 -16.07 17.89 13.82
C GLY A 705 -17.23 17.08 14.43
N ASP A 706 -18.33 16.95 13.69
CA ASP A 706 -19.44 16.08 14.02
C ASP A 706 -19.67 15.05 12.90
N SER A 707 -19.94 13.82 13.30
CA SER A 707 -20.33 12.76 12.38
C SER A 707 -21.54 12.03 12.92
N LEU A 708 -22.54 11.84 12.08
CA LEU A 708 -23.77 11.14 12.36
C LEU A 708 -23.95 9.98 11.39
N MET A 709 -24.13 8.77 11.92
CA MET A 709 -24.43 7.57 11.16
C MET A 709 -25.77 6.98 11.62
N TYR A 710 -26.61 6.65 10.68
CA TYR A 710 -27.82 5.87 10.91
C TYR A 710 -28.02 4.86 9.79
N GLY A 711 -28.55 3.69 10.16
CA GLY A 711 -28.74 2.63 9.18
C GLY A 711 -29.35 1.39 9.78
N GLY A 712 -29.35 0.32 9.04
CA GLY A 712 -29.83 -0.96 9.52
C GLY A 712 -29.82 -2.04 8.46
N ASP A 713 -30.06 -3.24 8.93
CA ASP A 713 -30.20 -4.41 8.07
C ASP A 713 -31.48 -5.17 8.42
N TYR A 714 -32.13 -5.68 7.39
CA TYR A 714 -33.33 -6.50 7.50
C TYR A 714 -33.15 -7.81 6.74
N LYS A 715 -33.18 -8.91 7.46
CA LYS A 715 -33.09 -10.26 6.91
C LYS A 715 -34.43 -10.96 7.03
N LEU A 716 -34.83 -11.67 6.00
CA LEU A 716 -36.02 -12.53 6.02
C LEU A 716 -35.85 -13.71 5.05
N LYS A 717 -36.60 -14.77 5.31
CA LYS A 717 -36.76 -15.89 4.39
C LYS A 717 -38.19 -15.91 3.84
N ILE A 718 -38.30 -15.85 2.50
CA ILE A 718 -39.60 -15.85 1.79
C ILE A 718 -39.92 -17.28 1.37
N LEU A 719 -41.18 -17.70 1.56
CA LEU A 719 -41.70 -19.02 1.22
C LEU A 719 -40.84 -20.18 1.79
N LYS A 720 -40.13 -19.93 2.89
CA LYS A 720 -39.15 -20.85 3.52
C LYS A 720 -38.04 -21.29 2.60
N LYS A 721 -37.85 -20.62 1.45
CA LYS A 721 -36.93 -21.04 0.40
C LYS A 721 -35.94 -19.93 -0.01
N TYR A 722 -36.39 -18.68 -0.07
CA TYR A 722 -35.58 -17.57 -0.56
C TYR A 722 -35.09 -16.71 0.61
N ASP A 723 -33.78 -16.66 0.85
CA ASP A 723 -33.18 -15.73 1.79
C ASP A 723 -33.09 -14.35 1.15
N LEU A 724 -33.54 -13.31 1.84
CA LEU A 724 -33.44 -11.93 1.44
C LEU A 724 -32.76 -11.14 2.56
N LEU A 725 -31.75 -10.35 2.23
CA LEU A 725 -31.08 -9.41 3.11
C LEU A 725 -31.09 -8.04 2.45
N PHE A 726 -31.58 -7.06 3.17
CA PHE A 726 -31.50 -5.65 2.81
C PHE A 726 -30.66 -4.93 3.86
N SER A 727 -29.70 -4.09 3.45
CA SER A 727 -28.93 -3.23 4.35
C SER A 727 -28.88 -1.81 3.78
N ALA A 728 -28.91 -0.81 4.65
CA ALA A 728 -28.74 0.58 4.28
C ALA A 728 -28.07 1.35 5.42
N ASP A 729 -27.09 2.19 5.08
CA ASP A 729 -26.37 3.06 6.01
C ASP A 729 -26.20 4.45 5.38
N VAL A 730 -26.39 5.48 6.19
CA VAL A 730 -26.10 6.87 5.83
C VAL A 730 -25.18 7.46 6.87
N THR A 731 -24.08 8.03 6.44
CA THR A 731 -23.13 8.75 7.29
C THR A 731 -23.02 10.19 6.79
N THR A 732 -23.18 11.14 7.68
CA THR A 732 -22.90 12.56 7.44
C THR A 732 -21.76 13.00 8.34
N ALA A 733 -20.82 13.77 7.82
CA ALA A 733 -19.73 14.33 8.59
C ALA A 733 -19.53 15.80 8.24
N GLN A 734 -19.25 16.62 9.23
CA GLN A 734 -18.99 18.05 9.07
C GLN A 734 -17.81 18.42 9.96
N GLU A 735 -16.89 19.21 9.43
CA GLU A 735 -15.78 19.78 10.17
C GLU A 735 -15.77 21.30 9.98
N THR A 736 -15.64 22.05 11.07
CA THR A 736 -15.62 23.51 11.09
C THR A 736 -14.36 24.04 11.78
N ASP A 737 -13.82 25.14 11.27
CA ASP A 737 -12.75 25.91 11.93
C ASP A 737 -13.35 26.63 13.15
N LYS A 738 -12.76 26.38 14.32
CA LYS A 738 -13.32 26.90 15.58
C LYS A 738 -13.05 28.40 15.76
N GLU A 739 -11.95 28.91 15.21
CA GLU A 739 -11.61 30.36 15.33
C GLU A 739 -12.41 31.19 14.34
N LYS A 740 -12.54 30.73 13.10
CA LYS A 740 -13.21 31.48 12.02
C LYS A 740 -14.69 31.17 11.93
N ASN A 741 -15.18 30.17 12.67
CA ASN A 741 -16.54 29.63 12.57
C ASN A 741 -16.94 29.34 11.11
N SER A 742 -15.99 28.87 10.32
CA SER A 742 -16.15 28.57 8.90
C SER A 742 -16.07 27.07 8.65
N LEU A 743 -16.82 26.59 7.65
CA LEU A 743 -16.79 25.19 7.25
C LEU A 743 -15.39 24.85 6.69
N ILE A 744 -14.77 23.76 7.16
CA ILE A 744 -13.56 23.19 6.59
C ILE A 744 -13.95 22.14 5.55
N GLN A 745 -14.80 21.18 5.94
CA GLN A 745 -15.22 20.10 5.09
C GLN A 745 -16.61 19.59 5.50
N GLU A 746 -17.41 19.21 4.52
CA GLU A 746 -18.69 18.50 4.69
C GLU A 746 -18.72 17.27 3.80
N GLY A 747 -19.21 16.14 4.31
CA GLY A 747 -19.30 14.90 3.54
C GLY A 747 -20.53 14.07 3.88
N LYS A 748 -20.99 13.28 2.90
CA LYS A 748 -22.05 12.30 3.08
C LYS A 748 -21.73 11.05 2.31
N THR A 749 -21.91 9.91 2.98
CA THR A 749 -21.85 8.58 2.37
C THR A 749 -23.19 7.88 2.56
N THR A 750 -23.71 7.30 1.50
CA THR A 750 -24.94 6.50 1.51
C THR A 750 -24.62 5.16 0.86
N ASN A 751 -24.83 4.07 1.59
CA ASN A 751 -24.63 2.71 1.10
C ASN A 751 -25.92 1.93 1.28
N TRP A 752 -26.29 1.12 0.29
CA TRP A 752 -27.35 0.14 0.45
C TRP A 752 -27.08 -1.09 -0.41
N ALA A 753 -27.55 -2.22 0.09
CA ALA A 753 -27.38 -3.50 -0.59
C ALA A 753 -28.62 -4.38 -0.45
N ILE A 754 -28.88 -5.14 -1.49
CA ILE A 754 -29.89 -6.20 -1.49
C ILE A 754 -29.22 -7.50 -1.90
N GLN A 755 -29.41 -8.52 -1.09
CA GLN A 755 -28.92 -9.86 -1.40
C GLN A 755 -30.06 -10.86 -1.31
N THR A 756 -30.17 -11.75 -2.30
CA THR A 756 -31.06 -12.90 -2.24
C THR A 756 -30.29 -14.18 -2.47
N ALA A 757 -30.70 -15.26 -1.78
CA ALA A 757 -30.15 -16.59 -1.96
C ALA A 757 -31.24 -17.64 -1.92
N THR A 758 -31.08 -18.72 -2.68
CA THR A 758 -32.01 -19.84 -2.67
C THR A 758 -31.29 -21.15 -3.01
N ASN A 759 -31.82 -22.26 -2.48
CA ASN A 759 -31.38 -23.59 -2.81
C ASN A 759 -32.44 -24.24 -3.73
N VAL A 760 -32.00 -24.70 -4.90
CA VAL A 760 -32.83 -25.44 -5.84
C VAL A 760 -32.19 -26.81 -6.08
N LYS A 761 -32.72 -27.86 -5.48
CA LYS A 761 -32.12 -29.21 -5.45
C LYS A 761 -30.70 -29.13 -4.86
N GLN A 762 -29.70 -29.44 -5.65
CA GLN A 762 -28.27 -29.45 -5.30
C GLN A 762 -27.58 -28.10 -5.57
N TRP A 763 -28.28 -27.13 -6.17
CA TRP A 763 -27.75 -25.82 -6.51
C TRP A 763 -28.09 -24.79 -5.46
N ARG A 764 -27.11 -24.00 -5.08
CA ARG A 764 -27.28 -22.76 -4.31
C ARG A 764 -27.02 -21.58 -5.22
N PHE A 765 -28.02 -20.74 -5.38
CA PHE A 765 -27.94 -19.47 -6.12
C PHE A 765 -27.96 -18.30 -5.17
N SER A 766 -27.15 -17.30 -5.42
CA SER A 766 -27.24 -16.00 -4.76
C SER A 766 -27.00 -14.87 -5.73
N VAL A 767 -27.72 -13.78 -5.51
CA VAL A 767 -27.56 -12.52 -6.24
C VAL A 767 -27.46 -11.41 -5.21
N ARG A 768 -26.49 -10.53 -5.38
CA ARG A 768 -26.29 -9.36 -4.54
C ARG A 768 -26.16 -8.12 -5.42
N TYR A 769 -26.82 -7.05 -5.01
CA TYR A 769 -26.68 -5.73 -5.56
C TYR A 769 -26.22 -4.78 -4.47
N ASP A 770 -25.18 -4.02 -4.71
CA ASP A 770 -24.61 -2.99 -3.83
C ASP A 770 -24.64 -1.64 -4.55
N ASN A 771 -25.00 -0.59 -3.82
CA ASN A 771 -24.90 0.79 -4.26
C ASN A 771 -24.19 1.60 -3.19
N ALA A 772 -23.20 2.38 -3.59
CA ALA A 772 -22.49 3.31 -2.72
C ALA A 772 -22.41 4.68 -3.37
N GLN A 773 -22.72 5.72 -2.62
CA GLN A 773 -22.62 7.12 -3.03
C GLN A 773 -21.85 7.89 -1.97
N THR A 774 -20.80 8.60 -2.36
CA THR A 774 -20.03 9.45 -1.47
C THR A 774 -19.82 10.80 -2.12
N TRP A 775 -19.97 11.86 -1.36
CA TRP A 775 -19.55 13.19 -1.77
C TRP A 775 -18.91 13.95 -0.59
N THR A 776 -17.96 14.81 -0.93
CA THR A 776 -17.34 15.75 0.01
C THR A 776 -17.29 17.14 -0.62
N LYS A 777 -17.45 18.17 0.18
CA LYS A 777 -17.30 19.57 -0.19
C LYS A 777 -16.15 20.18 0.62
N ASN A 778 -15.45 21.10 0.00
CA ASN A 778 -14.39 21.87 0.63
C ASN A 778 -14.92 23.07 1.44
N SER A 779 -14.03 23.85 2.01
CA SER A 779 -14.35 25.05 2.80
C SER A 779 -15.14 26.13 2.03
N GLU A 780 -15.06 26.14 0.71
CA GLU A 780 -15.84 27.06 -0.15
C GLU A 780 -17.24 26.53 -0.50
N GLY A 781 -17.61 25.34 0.00
CA GLY A 781 -18.86 24.66 -0.37
C GLY A 781 -18.84 24.02 -1.75
N LYS A 782 -17.68 24.04 -2.44
CA LYS A 782 -17.51 23.37 -3.74
C LYS A 782 -17.29 21.88 -3.55
N LEU A 783 -17.78 21.10 -4.49
CA LEU A 783 -17.62 19.66 -4.51
C LEU A 783 -16.12 19.30 -4.68
N ALA A 784 -15.56 18.61 -3.70
CA ALA A 784 -14.18 18.14 -3.71
C ALA A 784 -14.08 16.71 -4.26
N THR A 785 -15.02 15.83 -3.86
CA THR A 785 -15.14 14.48 -4.40
C THR A 785 -16.61 14.10 -4.55
N GLN A 786 -16.93 13.32 -5.58
CA GLN A 786 -18.23 12.68 -5.71
C GLN A 786 -18.07 11.37 -6.47
N THR A 787 -18.42 10.27 -5.84
CA THR A 787 -18.36 8.93 -6.44
C THR A 787 -19.69 8.21 -6.32
N PHE A 788 -20.07 7.50 -7.37
CA PHE A 788 -21.20 6.59 -7.42
C PHE A 788 -20.67 5.21 -7.84
N SER A 789 -20.98 4.20 -7.06
CA SER A 789 -20.60 2.82 -7.36
C SER A 789 -21.81 1.91 -7.30
N ASN A 790 -21.98 1.07 -8.31
CA ASN A 790 -22.97 0.02 -8.34
C ASN A 790 -22.29 -1.31 -8.65
N ALA A 791 -22.65 -2.35 -7.93
CA ALA A 791 -22.13 -3.68 -8.13
C ALA A 791 -23.26 -4.72 -8.13
N VAL A 792 -23.27 -5.60 -9.11
CA VAL A 792 -24.12 -6.78 -9.13
C VAL A 792 -23.24 -8.00 -9.14
N THR A 793 -23.46 -8.93 -8.22
CA THR A 793 -22.78 -10.22 -8.19
C THR A 793 -23.78 -11.35 -8.15
N ALA A 794 -23.69 -12.29 -9.08
CA ALA A 794 -24.46 -13.52 -9.10
C ALA A 794 -23.53 -14.71 -8.89
N GLN A 795 -23.92 -15.65 -8.04
CA GLN A 795 -23.14 -16.87 -7.77
C GLN A 795 -24.04 -18.09 -7.84
N ALA A 796 -23.51 -19.16 -8.44
CA ALA A 796 -24.13 -20.48 -8.42
C ALA A 796 -23.11 -21.53 -8.00
N LYS A 797 -23.46 -22.31 -6.96
CA LYS A 797 -22.62 -23.38 -6.43
C LYS A 797 -23.41 -24.67 -6.35
N SER A 798 -22.82 -25.78 -6.74
CA SER A 798 -23.44 -27.10 -6.67
C SER A 798 -22.45 -28.18 -6.33
N ASP A 799 -22.98 -29.22 -5.72
CA ASP A 799 -22.31 -30.46 -5.41
C ASP A 799 -23.02 -31.58 -6.20
N LEU A 800 -22.37 -32.06 -7.26
CA LEU A 800 -22.98 -32.91 -8.25
C LEU A 800 -22.31 -34.30 -8.29
N VAL A 801 -23.09 -35.32 -8.58
CA VAL A 801 -22.59 -36.66 -8.88
C VAL A 801 -23.28 -37.10 -10.17
N PHE A 802 -22.49 -37.56 -11.15
CA PHE A 802 -22.97 -38.03 -12.45
C PHE A 802 -22.62 -39.50 -12.65
N PRO A 803 -23.38 -40.43 -12.08
CA PRO A 803 -23.07 -41.86 -12.17
C PRO A 803 -23.06 -42.42 -13.58
N THR A 804 -23.85 -41.85 -14.51
CA THR A 804 -23.96 -42.20 -15.91
C THR A 804 -22.95 -41.50 -16.82
N GLY A 805 -22.14 -40.59 -16.24
CA GLY A 805 -21.18 -39.75 -16.97
C GLY A 805 -21.79 -38.48 -17.58
N ILE A 806 -20.90 -37.62 -18.08
CA ILE A 806 -21.21 -36.40 -18.85
C ILE A 806 -20.65 -36.59 -20.27
N ASN A 807 -21.44 -36.31 -21.28
CA ASN A 807 -20.97 -36.23 -22.65
C ASN A 807 -20.27 -34.90 -22.92
N LEU A 808 -18.95 -34.91 -23.04
CA LEU A 808 -18.15 -33.74 -23.38
C LEU A 808 -17.93 -33.68 -24.90
N PRO A 809 -18.09 -32.51 -25.51
CA PRO A 809 -17.71 -32.31 -26.93
C PRO A 809 -16.24 -32.69 -27.10
N LEU A 810 -15.89 -33.41 -28.17
CA LEU A 810 -14.53 -33.85 -28.52
C LEU A 810 -13.96 -35.03 -27.69
N ILE A 811 -14.45 -35.32 -26.49
CA ILE A 811 -13.88 -36.34 -25.57
C ILE A 811 -14.84 -37.54 -25.42
N GLY A 812 -16.15 -37.34 -25.69
CA GLY A 812 -17.17 -38.37 -25.52
C GLY A 812 -17.72 -38.44 -24.07
N ASN A 813 -18.28 -39.61 -23.72
CA ASN A 813 -18.87 -39.80 -22.39
C ASN A 813 -17.79 -40.06 -21.32
N VAL A 814 -17.64 -39.11 -20.37
CA VAL A 814 -16.73 -39.25 -19.23
C VAL A 814 -17.55 -39.61 -18.00
N PRO A 815 -17.40 -40.83 -17.43
CA PRO A 815 -18.10 -41.20 -16.20
C PRO A 815 -17.56 -40.49 -15.00
N LEU A 816 -18.34 -39.56 -14.41
CA LEU A 816 -18.01 -38.84 -13.18
C LEU A 816 -18.75 -39.49 -12.01
N LYS A 817 -18.23 -40.64 -11.52
CA LYS A 817 -18.86 -41.44 -10.45
C LYS A 817 -18.74 -40.81 -9.08
N ASN A 818 -17.76 -39.91 -8.90
CA ASN A 818 -17.47 -39.22 -7.62
C ASN A 818 -17.99 -37.79 -7.65
N ARG A 819 -17.75 -37.10 -6.57
CA ARG A 819 -18.24 -35.76 -6.29
C ARG A 819 -17.59 -34.72 -7.23
N LEU A 820 -18.41 -33.93 -7.89
CA LEU A 820 -18.03 -32.76 -8.65
C LEU A 820 -18.58 -31.51 -7.98
N ILE A 821 -17.72 -30.65 -7.46
CA ILE A 821 -18.10 -29.35 -6.94
C ILE A 821 -17.97 -28.33 -8.08
N PHE A 822 -19.07 -27.68 -8.39
CA PHE A 822 -19.12 -26.62 -9.38
C PHE A 822 -19.35 -25.28 -8.67
N ASP A 823 -18.50 -24.29 -8.91
CA ASP A 823 -18.60 -22.94 -8.38
C ASP A 823 -18.48 -21.93 -9.54
N SER A 824 -19.50 -21.12 -9.72
CA SER A 824 -19.51 -20.09 -10.75
C SER A 824 -20.01 -18.78 -10.19
N SER A 825 -19.41 -17.68 -10.63
CA SER A 825 -19.86 -16.33 -10.31
C SER A 825 -19.79 -15.45 -11.54
N ALA A 826 -20.70 -14.49 -11.63
CA ALA A 826 -20.67 -13.40 -12.61
C ALA A 826 -20.83 -12.09 -11.86
N PHE A 827 -20.14 -11.06 -12.32
CA PHE A 827 -20.20 -9.75 -11.72
C PHE A 827 -20.29 -8.65 -12.78
N TYR A 828 -20.91 -7.54 -12.40
CA TYR A 828 -20.95 -6.31 -13.16
C TYR A 828 -20.83 -5.14 -12.18
N ASN A 829 -19.83 -4.32 -12.34
CA ASN A 829 -19.55 -3.15 -11.50
C ASN A 829 -19.50 -1.90 -12.38
N THR A 830 -20.04 -0.81 -11.87
CA THR A 830 -19.87 0.51 -12.47
C THR A 830 -19.39 1.47 -11.42
N GLN A 831 -18.45 2.30 -11.76
CA GLN A 831 -18.02 3.42 -10.94
C GLN A 831 -18.09 4.68 -11.78
N SER A 832 -18.56 5.76 -11.19
CA SER A 832 -18.53 7.08 -11.80
C SER A 832 -18.13 8.14 -10.78
N SER A 833 -17.33 9.09 -11.22
CA SER A 833 -16.90 10.25 -10.45
C SER A 833 -17.26 11.53 -11.21
N ALA A 834 -17.72 12.54 -10.49
CA ALA A 834 -18.00 13.85 -11.09
C ALA A 834 -16.80 14.80 -11.01
N VAL A 835 -15.76 14.43 -10.25
CA VAL A 835 -14.58 15.27 -9.98
C VAL A 835 -13.33 14.70 -10.66
N ASN A 836 -13.12 13.39 -10.60
CA ASN A 836 -12.04 12.68 -11.29
C ASN A 836 -12.63 11.84 -12.42
N VAL A 837 -12.93 12.50 -13.55
CA VAL A 837 -13.79 11.91 -14.60
C VAL A 837 -13.06 10.86 -15.42
N GLU A 838 -11.76 10.97 -15.62
CA GLU A 838 -11.00 10.09 -16.52
C GLU A 838 -10.75 8.70 -15.91
N ASP A 839 -10.20 8.63 -14.72
CA ASP A 839 -9.75 7.38 -14.12
C ASP A 839 -10.85 6.64 -13.33
N ASP A 840 -11.85 7.38 -12.82
CA ASP A 840 -12.87 6.83 -11.94
C ASP A 840 -14.19 6.45 -12.64
N ASN A 841 -14.31 6.66 -13.95
CA ASN A 841 -15.52 6.32 -14.73
C ASN A 841 -15.29 5.07 -15.57
N TYR A 842 -15.62 3.93 -15.00
CA TYR A 842 -15.45 2.64 -15.67
C TYR A 842 -16.60 1.67 -15.40
N GLN A 843 -16.72 0.69 -16.28
CA GLN A 843 -17.56 -0.49 -16.13
C GLN A 843 -16.65 -1.71 -16.14
N ASN A 844 -16.89 -2.62 -15.22
CA ASN A 844 -16.15 -3.88 -15.15
C ASN A 844 -17.14 -5.04 -15.03
N PHE A 845 -17.04 -6.00 -15.92
CA PHE A 845 -17.85 -7.21 -15.87
C PHE A 845 -17.03 -8.45 -16.16
N GLY A 846 -17.47 -9.56 -15.62
CA GLY A 846 -16.76 -10.81 -15.84
C GLY A 846 -17.49 -11.99 -15.23
N PHE A 847 -16.89 -13.16 -15.43
CA PHE A 847 -17.36 -14.39 -14.83
C PHE A 847 -16.18 -15.28 -14.43
N LYS A 848 -16.43 -16.08 -13.42
CA LYS A 848 -15.54 -17.12 -12.94
C LYS A 848 -16.29 -18.44 -12.94
N ILE A 849 -15.68 -19.49 -13.47
CA ILE A 849 -16.20 -20.85 -13.44
C ILE A 849 -15.10 -21.76 -12.92
N ALA A 850 -15.40 -22.57 -11.92
CA ALA A 850 -14.47 -23.56 -11.39
C ALA A 850 -15.21 -24.89 -11.20
N ALA A 851 -14.58 -25.98 -11.59
CA ALA A 851 -15.04 -27.34 -11.40
C ALA A 851 -13.97 -28.14 -10.67
N ASP A 852 -14.29 -28.65 -9.51
CA ASP A 852 -13.41 -29.44 -8.65
C ASP A 852 -13.95 -30.88 -8.60
N TYR A 853 -13.24 -31.81 -9.25
CA TYR A 853 -13.64 -33.20 -9.38
C TYR A 853 -12.76 -34.12 -8.55
N GLU A 854 -13.40 -34.88 -7.67
CA GLU A 854 -12.77 -35.92 -6.87
C GLU A 854 -12.68 -37.20 -7.70
N ILE A 855 -11.56 -37.42 -8.42
CA ILE A 855 -11.35 -38.60 -9.27
C ILE A 855 -11.31 -39.85 -8.40
N SER A 856 -10.68 -39.82 -7.26
CA SER A 856 -10.70 -40.84 -6.21
C SER A 856 -10.57 -40.17 -4.84
N LYS A 857 -10.63 -40.93 -3.74
CA LYS A 857 -10.39 -40.41 -2.40
C LYS A 857 -9.04 -39.69 -2.27
N ASN A 858 -8.07 -40.08 -3.10
CA ASN A 858 -6.70 -39.64 -3.06
C ASN A 858 -6.30 -38.77 -4.27
N PHE A 859 -7.23 -38.52 -5.19
CA PHE A 859 -6.91 -37.79 -6.43
C PHE A 859 -8.01 -36.82 -6.81
N ARG A 860 -7.69 -35.54 -6.85
CA ARG A 860 -8.61 -34.43 -7.15
C ARG A 860 -8.05 -33.58 -8.28
N CYS A 861 -8.91 -33.14 -9.16
CA CYS A 861 -8.60 -32.24 -10.26
C CYS A 861 -9.52 -31.04 -10.21
N THR A 862 -8.94 -29.83 -10.18
CA THR A 862 -9.66 -28.59 -10.27
C THR A 862 -9.35 -27.92 -11.60
N LEU A 863 -10.38 -27.56 -12.36
CA LEU A 863 -10.27 -26.79 -13.59
C LEU A 863 -11.12 -25.53 -13.44
N GLY A 864 -10.59 -24.40 -13.89
CA GLY A 864 -11.33 -23.15 -13.80
C GLY A 864 -10.94 -22.17 -14.89
N THR A 865 -11.82 -21.21 -15.11
CA THR A 865 -11.55 -20.04 -15.95
C THR A 865 -12.14 -18.79 -15.32
N ASN A 866 -11.40 -17.68 -15.40
CA ASN A 866 -11.85 -16.37 -15.05
C ASN A 866 -11.80 -15.50 -16.32
N PHE A 867 -12.85 -14.73 -16.54
CA PHE A 867 -12.89 -13.72 -17.57
C PHE A 867 -13.32 -12.40 -16.94
N SER A 868 -12.65 -11.30 -17.28
CA SER A 868 -13.12 -9.97 -16.96
C SER A 868 -12.81 -8.99 -18.08
N ARG A 869 -13.63 -7.94 -18.17
CA ARG A 869 -13.45 -6.86 -19.12
C ARG A 869 -13.69 -5.53 -18.43
N TYR A 870 -12.74 -4.62 -18.61
CA TYR A 870 -12.80 -3.24 -18.15
C TYR A 870 -13.06 -2.31 -19.32
N LEU A 871 -14.02 -1.42 -19.15
CA LEU A 871 -14.41 -0.42 -20.13
C LEU A 871 -14.38 0.94 -19.46
N PHE A 872 -13.41 1.77 -19.82
CA PHE A 872 -13.29 3.14 -19.34
C PHE A 872 -14.13 4.05 -20.22
N THR A 873 -14.93 4.90 -19.59
CA THR A 873 -15.92 5.72 -20.31
C THR A 873 -15.27 6.83 -21.13
N TYR A 874 -14.19 7.41 -20.60
CA TYR A 874 -13.54 8.59 -21.20
C TYR A 874 -12.20 8.27 -21.85
N VAL A 875 -11.57 7.15 -21.50
CA VAL A 875 -10.27 6.72 -22.01
C VAL A 875 -10.41 5.32 -22.61
N SER A 876 -11.05 5.25 -23.78
CA SER A 876 -11.31 3.95 -24.45
C SER A 876 -10.05 3.16 -24.81
N GLU A 877 -8.91 3.83 -24.87
CA GLU A 877 -7.58 3.22 -25.12
C GLU A 877 -7.09 2.37 -23.92
N GLN A 878 -7.65 2.59 -22.74
CA GLN A 878 -7.38 1.79 -21.55
C GLN A 878 -8.32 0.57 -21.39
N ASN A 879 -9.22 0.34 -22.34
CA ASN A 879 -10.11 -0.82 -22.32
C ASN A 879 -9.32 -2.11 -22.50
N TYR A 880 -9.54 -3.07 -21.61
CA TYR A 880 -8.86 -4.37 -21.70
C TYR A 880 -9.74 -5.54 -21.26
N SER A 881 -9.32 -6.74 -21.65
CA SER A 881 -9.95 -7.99 -21.22
C SER A 881 -8.90 -8.95 -20.70
N VAL A 882 -9.23 -9.68 -19.65
CA VAL A 882 -8.36 -10.69 -19.02
C VAL A 882 -9.04 -12.04 -19.08
N ILE A 883 -8.31 -13.06 -19.53
CA ILE A 883 -8.70 -14.47 -19.47
C ILE A 883 -7.64 -15.23 -18.69
N GLU A 884 -8.05 -15.88 -17.63
CA GLU A 884 -7.20 -16.75 -16.81
C GLU A 884 -7.74 -18.18 -16.85
N LEU A 885 -6.88 -19.14 -17.14
CA LEU A 885 -7.17 -20.56 -17.06
C LEU A 885 -6.44 -21.15 -15.86
N VAL A 886 -7.17 -21.78 -14.97
CA VAL A 886 -6.62 -22.40 -13.75
C VAL A 886 -6.76 -23.91 -13.86
N SER A 887 -5.64 -24.63 -13.69
CA SER A 887 -5.63 -26.10 -13.60
C SER A 887 -4.82 -26.51 -12.37
N LYS A 888 -5.43 -27.28 -11.47
CA LYS A 888 -4.77 -27.80 -10.27
C LYS A 888 -5.04 -29.28 -10.13
N LEU A 889 -3.95 -30.05 -9.94
CA LEU A 889 -4.01 -31.48 -9.66
C LEU A 889 -3.55 -31.71 -8.22
N THR A 890 -4.34 -32.38 -7.42
CA THR A 890 -4.01 -32.75 -6.04
C THR A 890 -4.01 -34.26 -5.91
N ILE A 891 -2.88 -34.81 -5.44
CA ILE A 891 -2.72 -36.25 -5.18
C ILE A 891 -2.48 -36.42 -3.69
N GLN A 892 -3.29 -37.27 -3.04
CA GLN A 892 -3.18 -37.60 -1.63
C GLN A 892 -2.87 -39.07 -1.49
N PHE A 893 -1.76 -39.44 -0.88
CA PHE A 893 -1.30 -40.81 -0.72
C PHE A 893 -1.65 -41.36 0.64
#